data_44c7eadde9b4543a57153f79a1eb565d
#
_entry.id   44c7eadde9b4543a57153f79a1eb565d
#
_cell.length_a   1.000
_cell.length_b   1.000
_cell.length_c   1.000
_cell.angle_alpha   90.00
_cell.angle_beta   90.00
_cell.angle_gamma   90.00
#
_symmetry.space_group_name_H-M   'P 1'
#
loop_
_entity.id
_entity.type
_entity.pdbx_description
1 polymer ?
#
loop_
_entity_poly.entity_id
_entity_poly.type
_entity_poly.pdbx_seq_one_letter_code
_entity_poly.pdbx_strand_id
1 'polypeptide(L)'
;MVRRSLLLVLVVCILAVPAIVHGQETDRALRRSLDQPMFNDLVVHWRHCLHDYQARKYADLLVDLGKLKGLKANTGVANLTPLARVLLRMSLEMAEDPENADLAPELTVHAQAMAPDVPCTYLVSAQLSSGTGGEFSLGDTLKAFSKTVVSSWRYLPSLLEEVSLIAFIWFLLTLLAAALFSFSVLFRYSKLLAHDVGHLMPSGASEWQKLILILLLLFVPFLLDLGVVILFLIWWFFLWVYMNRNERATAIVLLAVMISWPFAGKMFAAGVTPPDAVEVTLARCNHEVCSPDDLTRLKVLRASGKASLEVEYTLALASYRAGAFDALELDEALVHLSNLVKPLNTPMHSKALVLQANIYFAKGVARCTADQGNLAAGAHEMQEADNLYRRALEVEESVEALYNRGRLLFYRDLAGDGGQLIAKASDLDAHRILNIEEVSRFAGQQEFLCGENFNHNRELLTPLLPARDFFVATVRRQPTETLLGFHHQLLGPLPLNRVPHVAGVLLGVLIVLGLALRRVRFSSHCVKCGAVSDPKDRPELAQSGICETCLFYRIRGSFVDPKEIWRREKGIEIRQRLRRRMERGISFVLPGAGQMIRGKPMRGVIFFGFFFLPVLAIFVSDPMLGNLPGLERDVGMPTVQVMAFSLVSLVVYLLALLDIYSRD
;
A
#
# COMPACT_ATOMS: atom_id res chain seq x y z
N MET A 1 -14.87 29.89 -12.95
CA MET A 1 -14.84 28.49 -12.52
C MET A 1 -13.43 27.88 -12.58
N VAL A 2 -12.66 28.05 -13.64
CA VAL A 2 -11.28 27.50 -13.78
C VAL A 2 -10.32 27.91 -12.66
N ARG A 3 -10.40 29.16 -12.16
CA ARG A 3 -9.62 29.61 -10.99
C ARG A 3 -9.97 28.89 -9.68
N ARG A 4 -11.22 28.43 -9.53
CA ARG A 4 -11.62 27.68 -8.32
C ARG A 4 -11.15 26.23 -8.34
N SER A 5 -11.12 25.58 -9.50
CA SER A 5 -10.67 24.16 -9.61
C SER A 5 -9.16 24.02 -9.48
N LEU A 6 -8.36 24.91 -10.05
CA LEU A 6 -6.89 24.91 -9.84
C LEU A 6 -6.53 25.32 -8.41
N LEU A 7 -7.27 26.29 -7.84
CA LEU A 7 -7.11 26.64 -6.43
C LEU A 7 -7.55 25.50 -5.50
N LEU A 8 -8.58 24.71 -5.86
CA LEU A 8 -9.01 23.57 -5.05
C LEU A 8 -7.97 22.46 -5.01
N VAL A 9 -7.31 22.17 -6.13
CA VAL A 9 -6.18 21.21 -6.17
C VAL A 9 -4.97 21.75 -5.38
N LEU A 10 -4.70 23.05 -5.45
CA LEU A 10 -3.65 23.69 -4.65
C LEU A 10 -4.07 23.85 -3.17
N VAL A 11 -5.35 24.13 -2.90
CA VAL A 11 -5.90 24.31 -1.54
C VAL A 11 -6.09 22.97 -0.82
N VAL A 12 -6.42 21.89 -1.52
CA VAL A 12 -6.37 20.53 -0.95
C VAL A 12 -4.94 20.12 -0.59
N CYS A 13 -3.94 20.67 -1.29
CA CYS A 13 -2.53 20.52 -0.92
C CYS A 13 -2.08 21.45 0.24
N ILE A 14 -2.84 22.50 0.59
CA ILE A 14 -2.39 23.55 1.54
C ILE A 14 -3.21 23.58 2.85
N LEU A 15 -4.43 22.98 2.91
CA LEU A 15 -5.33 23.13 4.07
C LEU A 15 -5.39 21.89 5.00
N ALA A 16 -4.34 21.11 5.09
CA ALA A 16 -4.20 20.15 6.18
C ALA A 16 -3.41 20.79 7.35
N VAL A 17 -4.08 21.64 8.13
CA VAL A 17 -3.54 22.10 9.42
C VAL A 17 -3.76 21.01 10.45
N PRO A 18 -2.72 20.58 11.20
CA PRO A 18 -2.81 19.47 12.13
C PRO A 18 -3.63 19.83 13.37
N ALA A 19 -4.66 19.04 13.65
CA ALA A 19 -5.32 19.07 14.95
C ALA A 19 -4.51 18.21 15.92
N ILE A 20 -3.79 18.87 16.82
CA ILE A 20 -3.12 18.26 17.99
C ILE A 20 -4.19 17.91 19.01
N VAL A 21 -4.85 16.74 18.92
CA VAL A 21 -5.76 16.24 19.97
C VAL A 21 -5.76 14.69 20.03
N HIS A 22 -4.64 14.01 20.06
CA HIS A 22 -4.66 12.53 19.98
C HIS A 22 -4.16 11.78 21.23
N GLY A 23 -3.70 12.47 22.28
CA GLY A 23 -3.20 11.80 23.50
C GLY A 23 -4.28 11.14 24.38
N GLN A 24 -5.52 11.65 24.36
CA GLN A 24 -6.59 11.15 25.24
C GLN A 24 -7.45 10.02 24.61
N GLU A 25 -7.50 9.91 23.30
CA GLU A 25 -8.29 8.86 22.63
C GLU A 25 -7.63 7.49 22.72
N THR A 26 -6.30 7.41 22.64
CA THR A 26 -5.56 6.15 22.76
C THR A 26 -5.72 5.49 24.12
N ASP A 27 -5.72 6.25 25.22
CA ASP A 27 -5.92 5.70 26.56
C ASP A 27 -7.35 5.18 26.80
N ARG A 28 -8.36 5.85 26.23
CA ARG A 28 -9.76 5.39 26.29
C ARG A 28 -9.99 4.14 25.43
N ALA A 29 -9.41 4.08 24.25
CA ALA A 29 -9.50 2.91 23.37
C ALA A 29 -8.80 1.70 24.01
N LEU A 30 -7.62 1.90 24.61
CA LEU A 30 -6.89 0.89 25.35
C LEU A 30 -7.73 0.34 26.50
N ARG A 31 -8.32 1.20 27.33
CA ARG A 31 -9.18 0.78 28.46
C ARG A 31 -10.38 -0.03 28.00
N ARG A 32 -11.07 0.38 26.94
CA ARG A 32 -12.24 -0.35 26.42
C ARG A 32 -11.87 -1.71 25.84
N SER A 33 -10.75 -1.81 25.13
CA SER A 33 -10.34 -3.07 24.51
C SER A 33 -9.85 -4.10 25.52
N LEU A 34 -9.24 -3.66 26.62
CA LEU A 34 -8.71 -4.52 27.69
C LEU A 34 -9.69 -4.74 28.86
N ASP A 35 -10.93 -4.25 28.78
CA ASP A 35 -11.95 -4.42 29.80
C ASP A 35 -12.61 -5.81 29.70
N GLN A 36 -11.79 -6.85 29.86
CA GLN A 36 -12.19 -8.25 29.85
C GLN A 36 -11.41 -9.00 30.95
N PRO A 37 -11.99 -10.01 31.60
CA PRO A 37 -11.34 -10.73 32.69
C PRO A 37 -9.95 -11.28 32.32
N MET A 38 -9.79 -11.74 31.10
CA MET A 38 -8.52 -12.29 30.59
C MET A 38 -7.37 -11.29 30.55
N PHE A 39 -7.63 -9.99 30.63
CA PHE A 39 -6.61 -8.93 30.62
C PHE A 39 -6.36 -8.29 32.00
N ASN A 40 -7.08 -8.69 33.06
CA ASN A 40 -6.98 -8.03 34.36
C ASN A 40 -5.55 -7.99 34.89
N ASP A 41 -4.84 -9.10 34.90
CA ASP A 41 -3.45 -9.16 35.37
C ASP A 41 -2.51 -8.31 34.50
N LEU A 42 -2.71 -8.35 33.20
CA LEU A 42 -1.94 -7.55 32.26
C LEU A 42 -2.17 -6.05 32.47
N VAL A 43 -3.41 -5.63 32.70
CA VAL A 43 -3.76 -4.22 32.98
C VAL A 43 -3.17 -3.75 34.31
N VAL A 44 -3.20 -4.60 35.35
CA VAL A 44 -2.59 -4.26 36.64
C VAL A 44 -1.09 -4.04 36.49
N HIS A 45 -0.38 -4.98 35.85
CA HIS A 45 1.07 -4.85 35.64
C HIS A 45 1.42 -3.67 34.70
N TRP A 46 0.60 -3.41 33.69
CA TRP A 46 0.77 -2.25 32.84
C TRP A 46 0.69 -0.92 33.62
N ARG A 47 -0.24 -0.84 34.58
CA ARG A 47 -0.32 0.36 35.46
C ARG A 47 0.94 0.52 36.31
N HIS A 48 1.56 -0.55 36.79
CA HIS A 48 2.86 -0.49 37.45
C HIS A 48 3.94 0.03 36.52
N CYS A 49 4.03 -0.48 35.28
CA CYS A 49 4.98 0.03 34.29
C CYS A 49 4.79 1.53 34.03
N LEU A 50 3.56 2.02 33.91
CA LEU A 50 3.28 3.46 33.71
C LEU A 50 3.71 4.28 34.93
N HIS A 51 3.46 3.78 36.14
CA HIS A 51 3.88 4.44 37.38
C HIS A 51 5.42 4.52 37.46
N ASP A 52 6.14 3.45 37.16
CA ASP A 52 7.61 3.42 37.19
C ASP A 52 8.22 4.34 36.12
N TYR A 53 7.62 4.38 34.93
CA TYR A 53 8.02 5.35 33.90
C TYR A 53 7.86 6.80 34.39
N GLN A 54 6.69 7.13 34.98
CA GLN A 54 6.43 8.48 35.50
C GLN A 54 7.33 8.83 36.67
N ALA A 55 7.69 7.82 37.50
CA ALA A 55 8.59 7.97 38.63
C ALA A 55 10.08 7.94 38.23
N ARG A 56 10.39 7.79 36.93
CA ARG A 56 11.74 7.64 36.35
C ARG A 56 12.54 6.46 36.94
N LYS A 57 11.84 5.39 37.35
CA LYS A 57 12.43 4.14 37.83
C LYS A 57 12.64 3.15 36.68
N TYR A 58 13.52 3.45 35.75
CA TYR A 58 13.66 2.73 34.51
C TYR A 58 14.13 1.28 34.68
N ALA A 59 14.94 0.97 35.68
CA ALA A 59 15.35 -0.40 35.97
C ALA A 59 14.16 -1.29 36.39
N ASP A 60 13.29 -0.77 37.26
CA ASP A 60 12.07 -1.49 37.68
C ASP A 60 11.10 -1.63 36.50
N LEU A 61 10.96 -0.59 35.69
CA LEU A 61 10.15 -0.60 34.45
C LEU A 61 10.56 -1.76 33.51
N LEU A 62 11.86 -1.93 33.24
CA LEU A 62 12.33 -3.00 32.33
C LEU A 62 12.04 -4.39 32.88
N VAL A 63 12.18 -4.57 34.19
CA VAL A 63 11.82 -5.84 34.86
C VAL A 63 10.33 -6.14 34.72
N ASP A 64 9.48 -5.14 34.94
CA ASP A 64 8.02 -5.32 34.85
C ASP A 64 7.55 -5.47 33.40
N LEU A 65 8.19 -4.83 32.41
CA LEU A 65 7.95 -5.08 30.98
C LEU A 65 8.32 -6.52 30.58
N GLY A 66 9.36 -7.12 31.19
CA GLY A 66 9.69 -8.53 31.02
C GLY A 66 8.55 -9.46 31.48
N LYS A 67 7.92 -9.16 32.62
CA LYS A 67 6.75 -9.92 33.13
C LYS A 67 5.52 -9.79 32.20
N LEU A 68 5.30 -8.61 31.60
CA LEU A 68 4.21 -8.39 30.66
C LEU A 68 4.28 -9.31 29.45
N LYS A 69 5.46 -9.70 28.97
CA LYS A 69 5.63 -10.68 27.87
C LYS A 69 5.00 -12.03 28.23
N GLY A 70 5.21 -12.50 29.45
CA GLY A 70 4.57 -13.75 29.94
C GLY A 70 3.06 -13.63 30.08
N LEU A 71 2.58 -12.51 30.64
CA LEU A 71 1.13 -12.26 30.80
C LEU A 71 0.41 -12.15 29.45
N LYS A 72 1.03 -11.49 28.45
CA LYS A 72 0.51 -11.47 27.09
C LYS A 72 0.31 -12.88 26.54
N ALA A 73 1.28 -13.77 26.72
CA ALA A 73 1.18 -15.13 26.22
C ALA A 73 -0.02 -15.89 26.79
N ASN A 74 -0.36 -15.65 28.06
CA ASN A 74 -1.54 -16.25 28.68
C ASN A 74 -2.86 -15.84 28.00
N THR A 75 -2.91 -14.71 27.31
CA THR A 75 -4.10 -14.24 26.59
C THR A 75 -4.27 -14.87 25.21
N GLY A 76 -3.23 -15.47 24.63
CA GLY A 76 -3.25 -16.03 23.27
C GLY A 76 -3.36 -14.99 22.15
N VAL A 77 -3.22 -13.70 22.48
CA VAL A 77 -3.30 -12.61 21.50
C VAL A 77 -1.94 -12.40 20.85
N ALA A 78 -1.91 -12.38 19.52
CA ALA A 78 -0.65 -12.19 18.77
C ALA A 78 -0.10 -10.78 18.93
N ASN A 79 -0.94 -9.75 18.79
CA ASN A 79 -0.55 -8.35 18.83
C ASN A 79 -1.36 -7.56 19.86
N LEU A 80 -0.68 -6.95 20.82
CA LEU A 80 -1.21 -5.93 21.72
C LEU A 80 -0.84 -4.54 21.18
N THR A 81 -1.36 -4.19 20.00
CA THR A 81 -1.04 -2.98 19.26
C THR A 81 -1.15 -1.70 20.11
N PRO A 82 -2.21 -1.47 20.91
CA PRO A 82 -2.30 -0.25 21.72
C PRO A 82 -1.16 -0.13 22.72
N LEU A 83 -0.73 -1.24 23.32
CA LEU A 83 0.38 -1.27 24.28
C LEU A 83 1.71 -0.97 23.59
N ALA A 84 1.96 -1.62 22.45
CA ALA A 84 3.17 -1.40 21.66
C ALA A 84 3.30 0.06 21.21
N ARG A 85 2.20 0.71 20.80
CA ARG A 85 2.20 2.13 20.41
C ARG A 85 2.59 3.06 21.57
N VAL A 86 2.08 2.78 22.77
CA VAL A 86 2.47 3.57 23.94
C VAL A 86 3.96 3.39 24.25
N LEU A 87 4.47 2.15 24.22
CA LEU A 87 5.89 1.87 24.40
C LEU A 87 6.77 2.57 23.36
N LEU A 88 6.35 2.60 22.09
CA LEU A 88 7.08 3.32 21.05
C LEU A 88 7.11 4.83 21.32
N ARG A 89 6.00 5.42 21.80
CA ARG A 89 5.97 6.82 22.18
C ARG A 89 6.92 7.10 23.34
N MET A 90 6.87 6.28 24.39
CA MET A 90 7.78 6.38 25.54
C MET A 90 9.24 6.25 25.10
N SER A 91 9.56 5.38 24.15
CA SER A 91 10.91 5.22 23.63
C SER A 91 11.38 6.46 22.84
N LEU A 92 10.50 7.09 22.06
CA LEU A 92 10.81 8.32 21.33
C LEU A 92 11.01 9.51 22.29
N GLU A 93 10.14 9.65 23.31
CA GLU A 93 10.28 10.67 24.35
C GLU A 93 11.60 10.48 25.15
N MET A 94 11.96 9.23 25.47
CA MET A 94 13.20 8.90 26.19
C MET A 94 14.44 9.17 25.33
N ALA A 95 14.37 8.97 24.02
CA ALA A 95 15.48 9.27 23.11
C ALA A 95 15.82 10.77 23.01
N GLU A 96 14.88 11.64 23.36
CA GLU A 96 15.11 13.10 23.45
C GLU A 96 15.78 13.52 24.77
N ASP A 97 15.79 12.65 25.78
CA ASP A 97 16.44 12.89 27.07
C ASP A 97 17.89 12.36 27.05
N PRO A 98 18.92 13.26 27.06
CA PRO A 98 20.33 12.86 26.94
C PRO A 98 20.81 11.89 28.03
N GLU A 99 20.17 11.92 29.22
CA GLU A 99 20.56 11.07 30.37
C GLU A 99 20.06 9.63 30.19
N ASN A 100 19.00 9.41 29.43
CA ASN A 100 18.31 8.13 29.35
C ASN A 100 18.16 7.60 27.89
N ALA A 101 18.75 8.28 26.92
CA ALA A 101 18.66 7.95 25.51
C ALA A 101 19.09 6.49 25.20
N ASP A 102 20.04 5.94 25.96
CA ASP A 102 20.53 4.58 25.78
C ASP A 102 19.50 3.50 26.12
N LEU A 103 18.45 3.83 26.89
CA LEU A 103 17.38 2.91 27.26
C LEU A 103 16.25 2.88 26.20
N ALA A 104 16.16 3.88 25.34
CA ALA A 104 15.13 3.99 24.33
C ALA A 104 15.08 2.76 23.38
N PRO A 105 16.20 2.20 22.89
CA PRO A 105 16.20 0.98 22.09
C PRO A 105 15.61 -0.23 22.81
N GLU A 106 15.83 -0.38 24.13
CA GLU A 106 15.30 -1.50 24.91
C GLU A 106 13.78 -1.46 24.98
N LEU A 107 13.18 -0.27 25.12
CA LEU A 107 11.71 -0.13 25.06
C LEU A 107 11.14 -0.57 23.70
N THR A 108 11.87 -0.32 22.61
CA THR A 108 11.42 -0.79 21.28
C THR A 108 11.45 -2.31 21.15
N VAL A 109 12.38 -3.00 21.81
CA VAL A 109 12.40 -4.47 21.87
C VAL A 109 11.16 -5.01 22.59
N HIS A 110 10.78 -4.36 23.70
CA HIS A 110 9.54 -4.70 24.41
C HIS A 110 8.30 -4.39 23.56
N ALA A 111 8.28 -3.27 22.82
CA ALA A 111 7.20 -2.96 21.89
C ALA A 111 7.06 -4.03 20.78
N GLN A 112 8.18 -4.50 20.21
CA GLN A 112 8.20 -5.62 19.25
C GLN A 112 7.67 -6.92 19.87
N ALA A 113 8.02 -7.20 21.14
CA ALA A 113 7.48 -8.37 21.84
C ALA A 113 5.96 -8.27 22.07
N MET A 114 5.43 -7.04 22.32
CA MET A 114 3.99 -6.82 22.46
C MET A 114 3.24 -6.92 21.14
N ALA A 115 3.81 -6.47 20.02
CA ALA A 115 3.16 -6.50 18.72
C ALA A 115 4.15 -6.84 17.59
N PRO A 116 4.53 -8.12 17.43
CA PRO A 116 5.55 -8.56 16.48
C PRO A 116 5.16 -8.41 15.01
N ASP A 117 3.86 -8.35 14.69
CA ASP A 117 3.40 -8.17 13.30
C ASP A 117 3.17 -6.70 12.94
N VAL A 118 3.37 -5.76 13.88
CA VAL A 118 3.15 -4.33 13.62
C VAL A 118 4.43 -3.67 13.08
N PRO A 119 4.43 -3.20 11.82
CA PRO A 119 5.66 -2.75 11.13
C PRO A 119 6.36 -1.57 11.78
N CYS A 120 5.60 -0.62 12.38
CA CYS A 120 6.17 0.58 12.98
C CYS A 120 7.13 0.27 14.16
N THR A 121 6.98 -0.88 14.84
CA THR A 121 7.89 -1.29 15.91
C THR A 121 9.32 -1.52 15.41
N TYR A 122 9.47 -2.06 14.21
CA TYR A 122 10.78 -2.28 13.57
C TYR A 122 11.37 -1.00 13.01
N LEU A 123 10.53 -0.11 12.45
CA LEU A 123 10.97 1.18 11.90
C LEU A 123 11.52 2.10 12.98
N VAL A 124 10.80 2.24 14.11
CA VAL A 124 11.25 3.06 15.23
C VAL A 124 12.52 2.48 15.85
N SER A 125 12.60 1.16 16.00
CA SER A 125 13.83 0.50 16.49
C SER A 125 15.04 0.80 15.61
N ALA A 126 14.89 0.77 14.27
CA ALA A 126 15.96 1.11 13.34
C ALA A 126 16.35 2.61 13.42
N GLN A 127 15.37 3.48 13.62
CA GLN A 127 15.61 4.91 13.77
C GLN A 127 16.42 5.22 15.04
N LEU A 128 16.06 4.63 16.17
CA LEU A 128 16.74 4.85 17.43
C LEU A 128 18.14 4.25 17.47
N SER A 129 18.32 3.06 16.92
CA SER A 129 19.65 2.43 16.83
C SER A 129 20.64 3.21 15.95
N SER A 130 20.16 4.01 15.01
CA SER A 130 21.00 4.86 14.15
C SER A 130 21.29 6.25 14.75
N GLY A 131 20.52 6.71 15.74
CA GLY A 131 20.58 8.05 16.32
C GLY A 131 21.42 8.18 17.59
N THR A 132 21.63 7.09 18.35
CA THR A 132 22.31 7.10 19.67
C THR A 132 23.83 6.93 19.56
N GLY A 133 24.51 7.67 18.65
CA GLY A 133 25.98 7.68 18.54
C GLY A 133 26.63 6.42 17.97
N GLY A 134 25.83 5.44 17.53
CA GLY A 134 26.32 4.25 16.85
C GLY A 134 26.67 4.55 15.40
N GLU A 135 27.69 3.87 14.86
CA GLU A 135 28.00 3.93 13.44
C GLU A 135 26.76 3.50 12.61
N PHE A 136 26.35 4.34 11.66
CA PHE A 136 25.24 4.05 10.75
C PHE A 136 25.50 2.71 10.04
N SER A 137 24.78 1.66 10.45
CA SER A 137 24.83 0.35 9.82
C SER A 137 23.77 0.22 8.74
N LEU A 138 24.18 0.32 7.48
CA LEU A 138 23.29 0.05 6.34
C LEU A 138 22.68 -1.37 6.43
N GLY A 139 23.42 -2.33 7.00
CA GLY A 139 22.96 -3.71 7.18
C GLY A 139 21.77 -3.82 8.13
N ASP A 140 21.80 -3.11 9.25
CA ASP A 140 20.72 -3.16 10.24
C ASP A 140 19.47 -2.40 9.74
N THR A 141 19.67 -1.29 9.03
CA THR A 141 18.58 -0.58 8.35
C THR A 141 17.89 -1.46 7.30
N LEU A 142 18.66 -2.21 6.48
CA LEU A 142 18.10 -3.15 5.50
C LEU A 142 17.39 -4.33 6.17
N LYS A 143 17.92 -4.86 7.28
CA LYS A 143 17.24 -5.92 8.06
C LYS A 143 15.92 -5.40 8.65
N ALA A 144 15.91 -4.21 9.23
CA ALA A 144 14.70 -3.60 9.77
C ALA A 144 13.66 -3.37 8.67
N PHE A 145 14.09 -2.86 7.51
CA PHE A 145 13.20 -2.69 6.35
C PHE A 145 12.63 -4.02 5.85
N SER A 146 13.44 -5.07 5.76
CA SER A 146 12.96 -6.39 5.36
C SER A 146 11.95 -6.96 6.35
N LYS A 147 12.18 -6.80 7.66
CA LYS A 147 11.23 -7.19 8.71
C LYS A 147 9.94 -6.37 8.63
N THR A 148 10.04 -5.07 8.37
CA THR A 148 8.88 -4.19 8.17
C THR A 148 8.01 -4.70 7.02
N VAL A 149 8.59 -5.00 5.87
CA VAL A 149 7.86 -5.53 4.71
C VAL A 149 7.19 -6.86 5.04
N VAL A 150 7.89 -7.78 5.71
CA VAL A 150 7.32 -9.08 6.10
C VAL A 150 6.18 -8.92 7.10
N SER A 151 6.33 -8.04 8.10
CA SER A 151 5.30 -7.80 9.10
C SER A 151 4.06 -7.13 8.50
N SER A 152 4.22 -6.19 7.55
CA SER A 152 3.11 -5.57 6.83
C SER A 152 2.20 -6.59 6.15
N TRP A 153 2.76 -7.68 5.61
CA TRP A 153 1.97 -8.77 5.01
C TRP A 153 1.22 -9.64 6.02
N ARG A 154 1.60 -9.60 7.30
CA ARG A 154 0.97 -10.36 8.39
C ARG A 154 -0.09 -9.58 9.15
N TYR A 155 -0.10 -8.25 9.02
CA TYR A 155 -0.97 -7.35 9.76
C TYR A 155 -1.90 -6.58 8.81
N LEU A 156 -3.21 -6.88 8.83
CA LEU A 156 -4.16 -6.33 7.86
C LEU A 156 -4.23 -4.80 7.83
N PRO A 157 -4.27 -4.07 8.98
CA PRO A 157 -4.34 -2.62 8.91
C PRO A 157 -3.16 -2.00 8.17
N SER A 158 -1.92 -2.44 8.46
CA SER A 158 -0.73 -1.97 7.73
C SER A 158 -0.74 -2.38 6.27
N LEU A 159 -1.20 -3.60 5.96
CA LEU A 159 -1.31 -4.07 4.57
C LEU A 159 -2.30 -3.22 3.77
N LEU A 160 -3.46 -2.91 4.34
CA LEU A 160 -4.46 -2.03 3.72
C LEU A 160 -3.89 -0.62 3.50
N GLU A 161 -3.24 -0.07 4.50
CA GLU A 161 -2.63 1.26 4.45
C GLU A 161 -1.53 1.33 3.40
N GLU A 162 -0.54 0.44 3.42
CA GLU A 162 0.59 0.46 2.49
C GLU A 162 0.16 0.20 1.04
N VAL A 163 -0.71 -0.79 0.82
CA VAL A 163 -1.20 -1.10 -0.53
C VAL A 163 -2.07 0.02 -1.07
N SER A 164 -2.89 0.66 -0.23
CA SER A 164 -3.69 1.80 -0.65
C SER A 164 -2.82 3.01 -0.99
N LEU A 165 -1.78 3.25 -0.21
CA LEU A 165 -0.81 4.31 -0.46
C LEU A 165 -0.08 4.09 -1.79
N ILE A 166 0.44 2.89 -2.02
CA ILE A 166 1.09 2.51 -3.28
C ILE A 166 0.13 2.67 -4.46
N ALA A 167 -1.11 2.24 -4.30
CA ALA A 167 -2.15 2.37 -5.32
C ALA A 167 -2.48 3.83 -5.62
N PHE A 168 -2.55 4.68 -4.60
CA PHE A 168 -2.78 6.11 -4.74
C PHE A 168 -1.61 6.81 -5.44
N ILE A 169 -0.37 6.55 -5.01
CA ILE A 169 0.84 7.08 -5.66
C ILE A 169 0.90 6.65 -7.12
N TRP A 170 0.63 5.37 -7.39
CA TRP A 170 0.59 4.84 -8.76
C TRP A 170 -0.43 5.56 -9.63
N PHE A 171 -1.65 5.74 -9.12
CA PHE A 171 -2.72 6.46 -9.82
C PHE A 171 -2.33 7.91 -10.08
N LEU A 172 -1.87 8.62 -9.06
CA LEU A 172 -1.47 10.03 -9.17
C LEU A 172 -0.28 10.22 -10.12
N LEU A 173 0.74 9.38 -10.01
CA LEU A 173 1.93 9.43 -10.86
C LEU A 173 1.58 9.21 -12.33
N THR A 174 0.74 8.23 -12.62
CA THR A 174 0.32 7.93 -13.99
C THR A 174 -0.58 9.02 -14.56
N LEU A 175 -1.44 9.62 -13.76
CA LEU A 175 -2.27 10.76 -14.14
C LEU A 175 -1.39 11.99 -14.49
N LEU A 176 -0.44 12.31 -13.62
CA LEU A 176 0.48 13.43 -13.84
C LEU A 176 1.39 13.21 -15.08
N ALA A 177 1.86 11.97 -15.27
CA ALA A 177 2.62 11.61 -16.47
C ALA A 177 1.79 11.74 -17.75
N ALA A 178 0.51 11.29 -17.72
CA ALA A 178 -0.42 11.44 -18.82
C ALA A 178 -0.73 12.91 -19.10
N ALA A 179 -0.91 13.73 -18.06
CA ALA A 179 -1.11 15.16 -18.19
C ALA A 179 0.10 15.83 -18.85
N LEU A 180 1.30 15.60 -18.33
CA LEU A 180 2.54 16.18 -18.85
C LEU A 180 2.78 15.77 -20.31
N PHE A 181 2.55 14.50 -20.62
CA PHE A 181 2.65 14.01 -22.01
C PHE A 181 1.59 14.68 -22.90
N SER A 182 0.34 14.79 -22.46
CA SER A 182 -0.75 15.41 -23.21
C SER A 182 -0.45 16.88 -23.54
N PHE A 183 -0.01 17.65 -22.54
CA PHE A 183 0.38 19.05 -22.75
C PHE A 183 1.61 19.16 -23.68
N SER A 184 2.58 18.27 -23.56
CA SER A 184 3.77 18.27 -24.43
C SER A 184 3.39 18.02 -25.90
N VAL A 185 2.50 17.08 -26.16
CA VAL A 185 1.99 16.75 -27.50
C VAL A 185 1.11 17.88 -28.03
N LEU A 186 0.21 18.43 -27.21
CA LEU A 186 -0.61 19.58 -27.57
C LEU A 186 0.25 20.78 -27.97
N PHE A 187 1.22 21.15 -27.12
CA PHE A 187 2.13 22.26 -27.39
C PHE A 187 2.88 22.08 -28.70
N ARG A 188 3.28 20.84 -29.01
CA ARG A 188 4.07 20.52 -30.21
C ARG A 188 3.26 20.54 -31.50
N TYR A 189 2.02 20.03 -31.46
CA TYR A 189 1.25 19.72 -32.66
C TYR A 189 -0.01 20.60 -32.85
N SER A 190 -0.39 21.42 -31.88
CA SER A 190 -1.57 22.30 -32.00
C SER A 190 -1.58 23.16 -33.27
N LYS A 191 -0.40 23.68 -33.68
CA LYS A 191 -0.27 24.48 -34.91
C LYS A 191 -0.51 23.67 -36.19
N LEU A 192 -0.12 22.39 -36.22
CA LEU A 192 -0.37 21.50 -37.35
C LEU A 192 -1.86 21.15 -37.44
N LEU A 193 -2.45 20.82 -36.31
CA LEU A 193 -3.89 20.58 -36.24
C LEU A 193 -4.68 21.83 -36.68
N ALA A 194 -4.27 23.01 -36.20
CA ALA A 194 -4.88 24.27 -36.55
C ALA A 194 -4.84 24.53 -38.06
N HIS A 195 -3.72 24.25 -38.66
CA HIS A 195 -3.53 24.40 -40.12
C HIS A 195 -4.45 23.45 -40.89
N ASP A 196 -4.43 22.14 -40.57
CA ASP A 196 -5.20 21.14 -41.31
C ASP A 196 -6.72 21.28 -41.09
N VAL A 197 -7.19 21.62 -39.87
CA VAL A 197 -8.59 21.95 -39.61
C VAL A 197 -9.00 23.24 -40.35
N GLY A 198 -8.09 24.22 -40.45
CA GLY A 198 -8.30 25.45 -41.20
C GLY A 198 -8.62 25.21 -42.68
N HIS A 199 -8.06 24.17 -43.30
CA HIS A 199 -8.37 23.78 -44.70
C HIS A 199 -9.77 23.15 -44.87
N LEU A 200 -10.40 22.67 -43.79
CA LEU A 200 -11.76 22.15 -43.83
C LEU A 200 -12.80 23.28 -43.78
N MET A 201 -12.39 24.50 -43.44
CA MET A 201 -13.29 25.65 -43.36
C MET A 201 -13.45 26.35 -44.71
N PRO A 202 -14.59 27.03 -44.97
CA PRO A 202 -14.79 27.83 -46.13
C PRO A 202 -13.68 28.88 -46.27
N SER A 203 -13.30 29.22 -47.50
CA SER A 203 -12.21 30.16 -47.83
C SER A 203 -12.37 31.58 -47.27
N GLY A 204 -13.55 31.94 -46.79
CA GLY A 204 -13.86 33.22 -46.12
C GLY A 204 -13.74 33.22 -44.61
N ALA A 205 -13.44 32.08 -43.96
CA ALA A 205 -13.35 32.02 -42.51
C ALA A 205 -12.16 32.82 -41.96
N SER A 206 -12.44 33.70 -41.00
CA SER A 206 -11.42 34.47 -40.31
C SER A 206 -10.52 33.59 -39.42
N GLU A 207 -9.29 34.06 -39.14
CA GLU A 207 -8.38 33.31 -38.26
C GLU A 207 -8.95 33.12 -36.87
N TRP A 208 -9.77 34.04 -36.37
CA TRP A 208 -10.48 33.92 -35.10
C TRP A 208 -11.51 32.80 -35.10
N GLN A 209 -12.27 32.62 -36.19
CA GLN A 209 -13.23 31.50 -36.31
C GLN A 209 -12.51 30.14 -36.32
N LYS A 210 -11.37 30.06 -37.01
CA LYS A 210 -10.50 28.87 -36.97
C LYS A 210 -10.02 28.55 -35.55
N LEU A 211 -9.52 29.60 -34.86
CA LEU A 211 -9.05 29.42 -33.47
C LEU A 211 -10.15 28.99 -32.53
N ILE A 212 -11.35 29.62 -32.60
CA ILE A 212 -12.51 29.25 -31.79
C ILE A 212 -12.93 27.80 -32.04
N LEU A 213 -12.97 27.36 -33.30
CA LEU A 213 -13.33 25.97 -33.64
C LEU A 213 -12.34 24.97 -33.03
N ILE A 214 -11.03 25.28 -33.10
CA ILE A 214 -10.01 24.40 -32.55
C ILE A 214 -10.08 24.35 -31.04
N LEU A 215 -10.27 25.49 -30.39
CA LEU A 215 -10.48 25.54 -28.94
C LEU A 215 -11.73 24.76 -28.51
N LEU A 216 -12.83 24.93 -29.25
CA LEU A 216 -14.03 24.12 -29.02
C LEU A 216 -13.73 22.63 -29.19
N LEU A 217 -13.14 22.22 -30.31
CA LEU A 217 -12.81 20.83 -30.59
C LEU A 217 -11.95 20.18 -29.49
N LEU A 218 -10.94 20.91 -29.01
CA LEU A 218 -10.01 20.39 -28.01
C LEU A 218 -10.53 20.46 -26.58
N PHE A 219 -11.43 21.44 -26.25
CA PHE A 219 -11.90 21.68 -24.90
C PHE A 219 -13.37 21.35 -24.67
N VAL A 220 -14.12 20.91 -25.68
CA VAL A 220 -15.52 20.44 -25.54
C VAL A 220 -15.69 19.45 -24.39
N PRO A 221 -14.81 18.43 -24.20
CA PRO A 221 -14.98 17.49 -23.10
C PRO A 221 -14.96 18.17 -21.72
N PHE A 222 -14.13 19.20 -21.57
CA PHE A 222 -14.03 19.98 -20.34
C PHE A 222 -15.28 20.86 -20.14
N LEU A 223 -15.83 21.43 -21.22
CA LEU A 223 -17.06 22.22 -21.18
C LEU A 223 -18.30 21.36 -20.87
N LEU A 224 -18.28 20.10 -21.26
CA LEU A 224 -19.35 19.10 -21.00
C LEU A 224 -19.15 18.33 -19.68
N ASP A 225 -18.20 18.73 -18.84
CA ASP A 225 -17.86 18.06 -17.57
C ASP A 225 -17.58 16.55 -17.71
N LEU A 226 -16.96 16.17 -18.83
CA LEU A 226 -16.60 14.77 -19.10
C LEU A 226 -15.33 14.32 -18.37
N GLY A 227 -14.69 15.21 -17.59
CA GLY A 227 -13.48 14.94 -16.84
C GLY A 227 -12.18 15.13 -17.63
N VAL A 228 -11.11 15.33 -16.86
CA VAL A 228 -9.77 15.67 -17.41
C VAL A 228 -9.15 14.51 -18.20
N VAL A 229 -9.44 13.28 -17.81
CA VAL A 229 -8.90 12.08 -18.48
C VAL A 229 -9.48 11.94 -19.89
N ILE A 230 -10.78 12.13 -20.07
CA ILE A 230 -11.42 12.09 -21.39
C ILE A 230 -10.87 13.21 -22.27
N LEU A 231 -10.60 14.38 -21.69
CA LEU A 231 -9.92 15.47 -22.41
C LEU A 231 -8.58 15.02 -22.99
N PHE A 232 -7.73 14.34 -22.20
CA PHE A 232 -6.45 13.83 -22.69
C PHE A 232 -6.60 12.77 -23.76
N LEU A 233 -7.57 11.86 -23.62
CA LEU A 233 -7.83 10.81 -24.61
C LEU A 233 -8.29 11.40 -25.95
N ILE A 234 -9.09 12.45 -25.92
CA ILE A 234 -9.52 13.18 -27.13
C ILE A 234 -8.34 13.93 -27.76
N TRP A 235 -7.47 14.56 -26.98
CA TRP A 235 -6.25 15.16 -27.52
C TRP A 235 -5.36 14.11 -28.20
N TRP A 236 -5.19 12.93 -27.58
CA TRP A 236 -4.42 11.84 -28.19
C TRP A 236 -5.07 11.35 -29.48
N PHE A 237 -6.38 11.26 -29.54
CA PHE A 237 -7.11 10.89 -30.76
C PHE A 237 -6.84 11.87 -31.90
N PHE A 238 -7.07 13.17 -31.70
CA PHE A 238 -6.86 14.16 -32.76
C PHE A 238 -5.40 14.39 -33.14
N LEU A 239 -4.49 14.27 -32.18
CA LEU A 239 -3.07 14.51 -32.40
C LEU A 239 -2.31 13.26 -32.83
N TRP A 240 -2.93 12.08 -32.80
CA TRP A 240 -2.31 10.79 -33.12
C TRP A 240 -1.62 10.76 -34.47
N VAL A 241 -2.19 11.38 -35.47
CA VAL A 241 -1.66 11.39 -36.84
C VAL A 241 -0.35 12.14 -36.97
N TYR A 242 -0.13 13.14 -36.12
CA TYR A 242 1.08 13.97 -36.10
C TYR A 242 2.19 13.38 -35.22
N MET A 243 1.84 12.49 -34.32
CA MET A 243 2.78 11.88 -33.36
C MET A 243 3.82 11.01 -34.07
N ASN A 244 5.08 11.14 -33.63
CA ASN A 244 6.14 10.23 -34.05
C ASN A 244 6.00 8.83 -33.40
N ARG A 245 6.83 7.86 -33.86
CA ARG A 245 6.77 6.48 -33.36
C ARG A 245 6.95 6.37 -31.85
N ASN A 246 7.87 7.15 -31.26
CA ASN A 246 8.14 7.12 -29.83
C ASN A 246 6.96 7.72 -29.03
N GLU A 247 6.31 8.75 -29.54
CA GLU A 247 5.14 9.37 -28.91
C GLU A 247 3.94 8.43 -28.95
N ARG A 248 3.70 7.76 -30.08
CA ARG A 248 2.65 6.73 -30.19
C ARG A 248 2.91 5.57 -29.22
N ALA A 249 4.16 5.09 -29.16
CA ALA A 249 4.53 4.04 -28.19
C ALA A 249 4.29 4.50 -26.75
N THR A 250 4.62 5.74 -26.40
CA THR A 250 4.35 6.28 -25.05
C THR A 250 2.85 6.37 -24.76
N ALA A 251 2.04 6.85 -25.72
CA ALA A 251 0.59 6.88 -25.57
C ALA A 251 0.01 5.48 -25.35
N ILE A 252 0.48 4.47 -26.11
CA ILE A 252 0.07 3.06 -25.94
C ILE A 252 0.43 2.56 -24.54
N VAL A 253 1.64 2.83 -24.07
CA VAL A 253 2.05 2.43 -22.69
C VAL A 253 1.18 3.10 -21.64
N LEU A 254 0.92 4.40 -21.77
CA LEU A 254 0.04 5.11 -20.82
C LEU A 254 -1.39 4.58 -20.85
N LEU A 255 -1.95 4.27 -22.03
CA LEU A 255 -3.26 3.62 -22.14
C LEU A 255 -3.27 2.24 -21.48
N ALA A 256 -2.22 1.43 -21.70
CA ALA A 256 -2.09 0.13 -21.05
C ALA A 256 -2.02 0.25 -19.52
N VAL A 257 -1.31 1.26 -19.02
CA VAL A 257 -1.26 1.55 -17.57
C VAL A 257 -2.62 1.99 -17.04
N MET A 258 -3.39 2.78 -17.78
CA MET A 258 -4.75 3.18 -17.38
C MET A 258 -5.71 2.00 -17.21
N ILE A 259 -5.46 0.87 -17.89
CA ILE A 259 -6.22 -0.37 -17.70
C ILE A 259 -6.10 -0.90 -16.26
N SER A 260 -5.01 -0.62 -15.56
CA SER A 260 -4.81 -1.00 -14.15
C SER A 260 -5.55 -0.12 -13.14
N TRP A 261 -6.09 1.02 -13.54
CA TRP A 261 -6.70 2.01 -12.63
C TRP A 261 -7.88 1.48 -11.80
N PRO A 262 -8.82 0.66 -12.35
CA PRO A 262 -9.88 0.11 -11.51
C PRO A 262 -9.36 -0.77 -10.38
N PHE A 263 -8.29 -1.51 -10.63
CA PHE A 263 -7.63 -2.33 -9.61
C PHE A 263 -6.96 -1.44 -8.54
N ALA A 264 -6.20 -0.44 -8.96
CA ALA A 264 -5.61 0.55 -8.04
C ALA A 264 -6.69 1.30 -7.25
N GLY A 265 -7.80 1.68 -7.89
CA GLY A 265 -8.94 2.32 -7.23
C GLY A 265 -9.59 1.44 -6.16
N LYS A 266 -9.75 0.14 -6.42
CA LYS A 266 -10.26 -0.82 -5.41
C LYS A 266 -9.29 -0.98 -4.23
N MET A 267 -8.00 -1.03 -4.51
CA MET A 267 -6.97 -1.10 -3.47
C MET A 267 -6.94 0.16 -2.62
N PHE A 268 -7.02 1.33 -3.25
CA PHE A 268 -7.14 2.59 -2.52
C PHE A 268 -8.41 2.63 -1.66
N ALA A 269 -9.57 2.25 -2.22
CA ALA A 269 -10.83 2.18 -1.49
C ALA A 269 -10.77 1.18 -0.31
N ALA A 270 -10.03 0.09 -0.45
CA ALA A 270 -9.84 -0.86 0.63
C ALA A 270 -9.08 -0.24 1.83
N GLY A 271 -8.10 0.64 1.57
CA GLY A 271 -7.39 1.36 2.64
C GLY A 271 -8.25 2.40 3.38
N VAL A 272 -9.31 2.87 2.75
CA VAL A 272 -10.29 3.81 3.37
C VAL A 272 -11.47 3.05 4.00
N THR A 273 -11.37 1.73 4.10
CA THR A 273 -12.43 0.89 4.70
C THR A 273 -12.62 1.27 6.17
N PRO A 274 -13.87 1.52 6.61
CA PRO A 274 -14.13 1.87 8.00
C PRO A 274 -13.60 0.79 8.96
N PRO A 275 -13.09 1.17 10.15
CA PRO A 275 -12.53 0.23 11.13
C PRO A 275 -13.56 -0.76 11.69
N ASP A 276 -14.85 -0.48 11.50
CA ASP A 276 -15.97 -1.32 11.89
C ASP A 276 -16.48 -2.26 10.76
N ALA A 277 -15.83 -2.28 9.61
CA ALA A 277 -16.12 -3.24 8.57
C ALA A 277 -15.87 -4.69 9.06
N VAL A 278 -16.71 -5.62 8.59
CA VAL A 278 -16.68 -7.01 9.05
C VAL A 278 -15.29 -7.63 8.88
N GLU A 279 -14.64 -7.43 7.74
CA GLU A 279 -13.33 -7.99 7.44
C GLU A 279 -12.23 -7.44 8.36
N VAL A 280 -12.28 -6.14 8.66
CA VAL A 280 -11.35 -5.49 9.59
C VAL A 280 -11.59 -5.98 11.02
N THR A 281 -12.86 -6.11 11.41
CA THR A 281 -13.25 -6.70 12.72
C THR A 281 -12.75 -8.14 12.83
N LEU A 282 -12.95 -8.97 11.80
CA LEU A 282 -12.47 -10.36 11.79
C LEU A 282 -10.94 -10.43 11.90
N ALA A 283 -10.21 -9.63 11.15
CA ALA A 283 -8.75 -9.59 11.22
C ALA A 283 -8.26 -9.14 12.59
N ARG A 284 -8.87 -8.12 13.18
CA ARG A 284 -8.56 -7.64 14.54
C ARG A 284 -8.80 -8.73 15.56
N CYS A 285 -9.96 -9.38 15.56
CA CYS A 285 -10.26 -10.47 16.47
C CYS A 285 -9.36 -11.71 16.29
N ASN A 286 -8.82 -11.93 15.08
CA ASN A 286 -7.85 -13.01 14.84
C ASN A 286 -6.46 -12.68 15.38
N HIS A 287 -5.95 -11.48 15.11
CA HIS A 287 -4.55 -11.11 15.36
C HIS A 287 -4.35 -10.21 16.59
N GLU A 288 -5.40 -9.49 17.01
CA GLU A 288 -5.37 -8.54 18.11
C GLU A 288 -6.41 -8.87 19.18
N VAL A 289 -6.64 -7.91 20.07
CA VAL A 289 -7.69 -7.95 21.06
C VAL A 289 -9.06 -7.78 20.39
N CYS A 290 -9.92 -8.77 20.54
CA CYS A 290 -11.31 -8.65 20.11
C CYS A 290 -12.09 -7.86 21.19
N SER A 291 -12.52 -6.66 20.87
CA SER A 291 -13.28 -5.85 21.82
C SER A 291 -14.67 -6.44 22.09
N PRO A 292 -15.31 -6.14 23.25
CA PRO A 292 -16.69 -6.58 23.51
C PRO A 292 -17.68 -6.11 22.45
N ASP A 293 -17.47 -4.91 21.89
CA ASP A 293 -18.29 -4.37 20.80
C ASP A 293 -18.10 -5.19 19.51
N ASP A 294 -16.86 -5.60 19.19
CA ASP A 294 -16.56 -6.44 18.04
C ASP A 294 -17.24 -7.82 18.18
N LEU A 295 -17.12 -8.45 19.35
CA LEU A 295 -17.78 -9.72 19.63
C LEU A 295 -19.30 -9.61 19.48
N THR A 296 -19.90 -8.55 20.02
CA THR A 296 -21.35 -8.31 19.90
C THR A 296 -21.76 -8.17 18.43
N ARG A 297 -21.01 -7.44 17.63
CA ARG A 297 -21.27 -7.33 16.18
C ARG A 297 -21.19 -8.67 15.46
N LEU A 298 -20.16 -9.49 15.75
CA LEU A 298 -20.03 -10.82 15.15
C LEU A 298 -21.17 -11.76 15.60
N LYS A 299 -21.59 -11.72 16.87
CA LYS A 299 -22.75 -12.47 17.39
C LYS A 299 -24.05 -12.03 16.71
N VAL A 300 -24.27 -10.74 16.47
CA VAL A 300 -25.42 -10.22 15.72
C VAL A 300 -25.41 -10.70 14.27
N LEU A 301 -24.25 -10.68 13.60
CA LEU A 301 -24.12 -11.21 12.24
C LEU A 301 -24.48 -12.69 12.18
N ARG A 302 -24.05 -13.48 13.15
CA ARG A 302 -24.41 -14.89 13.28
C ARG A 302 -25.92 -15.06 13.46
N ALA A 303 -26.52 -14.34 14.41
CA ALA A 303 -27.95 -14.41 14.68
C ALA A 303 -28.82 -14.02 13.46
N SER A 304 -28.33 -13.14 12.60
CA SER A 304 -29.02 -12.75 11.35
C SER A 304 -28.95 -13.78 10.23
N GLY A 305 -28.27 -14.91 10.43
CA GLY A 305 -28.06 -15.94 9.41
C GLY A 305 -27.12 -15.54 8.27
N LYS A 306 -26.39 -14.42 8.40
CA LYS A 306 -25.43 -13.91 7.40
C LYS A 306 -23.98 -14.23 7.77
N ALA A 307 -23.76 -15.10 8.76
CA ALA A 307 -22.42 -15.46 9.18
C ALA A 307 -21.66 -16.22 8.08
N SER A 308 -20.49 -15.76 7.74
CA SER A 308 -19.54 -16.52 6.92
C SER A 308 -18.78 -17.52 7.80
N LEU A 309 -18.08 -18.47 7.17
CA LEU A 309 -17.25 -19.43 7.89
C LEU A 309 -16.17 -18.75 8.74
N GLU A 310 -15.65 -17.63 8.27
CA GLU A 310 -14.67 -16.80 8.98
C GLU A 310 -15.26 -16.19 10.26
N VAL A 311 -16.53 -15.80 10.25
CA VAL A 311 -17.23 -15.29 11.45
C VAL A 311 -17.35 -16.38 12.50
N GLU A 312 -17.81 -17.59 12.13
CA GLU A 312 -17.91 -18.73 13.05
C GLU A 312 -16.54 -19.12 13.61
N TYR A 313 -15.51 -19.17 12.77
CA TYR A 313 -14.14 -19.45 13.18
C TYR A 313 -13.61 -18.40 14.17
N THR A 314 -13.84 -17.13 13.90
CA THR A 314 -13.37 -16.03 14.74
C THR A 314 -14.08 -16.00 16.09
N LEU A 315 -15.38 -16.31 16.13
CA LEU A 315 -16.12 -16.48 17.38
C LEU A 315 -15.56 -17.66 18.19
N ALA A 316 -15.33 -18.81 17.53
CA ALA A 316 -14.72 -19.98 18.19
C ALA A 316 -13.33 -19.65 18.75
N LEU A 317 -12.51 -18.89 18.01
CA LEU A 317 -11.18 -18.47 18.46
C LEU A 317 -11.26 -17.53 19.68
N ALA A 318 -12.21 -16.60 19.69
CA ALA A 318 -12.41 -15.69 20.81
C ALA A 318 -12.84 -16.46 22.08
N SER A 319 -13.82 -17.35 21.98
CA SER A 319 -14.23 -18.20 23.10
C SER A 319 -13.12 -19.18 23.54
N TYR A 320 -12.33 -19.73 22.60
CA TYR A 320 -11.17 -20.56 22.95
C TYR A 320 -10.15 -19.78 23.80
N ARG A 321 -9.82 -18.55 23.42
CA ARG A 321 -8.90 -17.70 24.20
C ARG A 321 -9.43 -17.39 25.59
N ALA A 322 -10.71 -17.04 25.69
CA ALA A 322 -11.38 -16.80 26.96
C ALA A 322 -11.46 -18.06 27.84
N GLY A 323 -11.51 -19.22 27.21
CA GLY A 323 -11.58 -20.54 27.88
C GLY A 323 -10.36 -20.87 28.74
N ALA A 324 -9.24 -20.13 28.62
CA ALA A 324 -8.13 -20.26 29.58
C ALA A 324 -8.44 -19.66 30.95
N PHE A 325 -9.50 -18.85 31.06
CA PHE A 325 -9.95 -18.18 32.28
C PHE A 325 -11.34 -18.65 32.74
N ASP A 326 -12.16 -19.14 31.81
CA ASP A 326 -13.48 -19.70 32.06
C ASP A 326 -13.72 -20.95 31.19
N ALA A 327 -13.76 -22.11 31.79
CA ALA A 327 -13.92 -23.38 31.09
C ALA A 327 -15.24 -23.52 30.29
N LEU A 328 -16.29 -22.77 30.62
CA LEU A 328 -17.56 -22.76 29.88
C LEU A 328 -17.38 -22.20 28.47
N GLU A 329 -16.47 -21.28 28.27
CA GLU A 329 -16.14 -20.71 26.96
C GLU A 329 -15.58 -21.76 25.98
N LEU A 330 -14.90 -22.80 26.45
CA LEU A 330 -14.45 -23.92 25.62
C LEU A 330 -15.62 -24.71 24.99
N ASP A 331 -16.72 -24.83 25.68
CA ASP A 331 -17.92 -25.48 25.14
C ASP A 331 -18.62 -24.59 24.11
N GLU A 332 -18.67 -23.27 24.35
CA GLU A 332 -19.17 -22.30 23.35
C GLU A 332 -18.30 -22.34 22.06
N ALA A 333 -16.98 -22.42 22.20
CA ALA A 333 -16.08 -22.57 21.08
C ALA A 333 -16.35 -23.82 20.23
N LEU A 334 -16.65 -24.98 20.87
CA LEU A 334 -17.02 -26.19 20.16
C LEU A 334 -18.35 -26.06 19.39
N VAL A 335 -19.32 -25.33 19.94
CA VAL A 335 -20.58 -25.04 19.26
C VAL A 335 -20.32 -24.23 17.95
N HIS A 336 -19.45 -23.23 18.02
CA HIS A 336 -19.07 -22.46 16.84
C HIS A 336 -18.35 -23.30 15.77
N LEU A 337 -17.50 -24.24 16.19
CA LEU A 337 -16.75 -25.12 15.28
C LEU A 337 -17.60 -26.22 14.66
N SER A 338 -18.75 -26.58 15.22
CA SER A 338 -19.56 -27.70 14.79
C SER A 338 -19.94 -27.69 13.30
N ASN A 339 -20.14 -26.49 12.72
CA ASN A 339 -20.44 -26.30 11.30
C ASN A 339 -19.19 -26.30 10.41
N LEU A 340 -18.00 -26.03 10.97
CA LEU A 340 -16.75 -25.91 10.22
C LEU A 340 -16.02 -27.24 10.04
N VAL A 341 -16.35 -28.22 10.86
CA VAL A 341 -15.70 -29.56 10.87
C VAL A 341 -16.32 -30.51 9.85
N LYS A 342 -17.42 -30.14 9.20
CA LYS A 342 -17.94 -30.88 8.05
C LYS A 342 -16.88 -30.87 6.92
N PRO A 343 -16.68 -32.00 6.21
CA PRO A 343 -15.59 -32.12 5.23
C PRO A 343 -15.72 -31.06 4.14
N LEU A 344 -14.93 -30.02 4.26
CA LEU A 344 -14.68 -28.96 3.29
C LEU A 344 -13.21 -29.07 2.92
N ASN A 345 -12.89 -29.35 1.67
CA ASN A 345 -11.49 -29.34 1.19
C ASN A 345 -10.95 -27.89 1.12
N THR A 346 -10.90 -27.22 2.25
CA THR A 346 -10.42 -25.83 2.36
C THR A 346 -9.37 -25.73 3.47
N PRO A 347 -8.36 -24.84 3.36
CA PRO A 347 -7.38 -24.60 4.43
C PRO A 347 -8.03 -24.22 5.77
N MET A 348 -9.22 -23.61 5.73
CA MET A 348 -9.99 -23.28 6.93
C MET A 348 -10.44 -24.53 7.68
N HIS A 349 -10.74 -25.63 6.97
CA HIS A 349 -11.12 -26.89 7.60
C HIS A 349 -9.98 -27.48 8.44
N SER A 350 -8.74 -27.48 7.92
CA SER A 350 -7.56 -27.89 8.69
C SER A 350 -7.40 -27.06 9.97
N LYS A 351 -7.50 -25.71 9.85
CA LYS A 351 -7.41 -24.81 11.00
C LYS A 351 -8.50 -25.03 12.02
N ALA A 352 -9.73 -25.30 11.59
CA ALA A 352 -10.85 -25.61 12.46
C ALA A 352 -10.62 -26.92 13.21
N LEU A 353 -10.09 -27.95 12.55
CA LEU A 353 -9.71 -29.22 13.18
C LEU A 353 -8.61 -29.03 14.23
N VAL A 354 -7.58 -28.23 13.94
CA VAL A 354 -6.51 -27.91 14.89
C VAL A 354 -7.06 -27.15 16.10
N LEU A 355 -7.91 -26.15 15.88
CA LEU A 355 -8.52 -25.39 16.99
C LEU A 355 -9.41 -26.31 17.86
N GLN A 356 -10.20 -27.17 17.23
CA GLN A 356 -11.02 -28.15 17.94
C GLN A 356 -10.15 -29.13 18.74
N ALA A 357 -9.04 -29.60 18.16
CA ALA A 357 -8.08 -30.47 18.87
C ALA A 357 -7.45 -29.76 20.08
N ASN A 358 -7.09 -28.47 19.93
CA ASN A 358 -6.58 -27.66 21.03
C ASN A 358 -7.60 -27.57 22.18
N ILE A 359 -8.90 -27.42 21.88
CA ILE A 359 -9.96 -27.37 22.88
C ILE A 359 -10.06 -28.72 23.63
N TYR A 360 -10.08 -29.84 22.88
CA TYR A 360 -10.12 -31.16 23.53
C TYR A 360 -8.87 -31.43 24.36
N PHE A 361 -7.68 -31.00 23.87
CA PHE A 361 -6.45 -31.10 24.65
C PHE A 361 -6.55 -30.28 25.95
N ALA A 362 -7.00 -29.03 25.91
CA ALA A 362 -7.20 -28.17 27.08
C ALA A 362 -8.19 -28.80 28.08
N LYS A 363 -9.30 -29.33 27.59
CA LYS A 363 -10.30 -30.01 28.42
C LYS A 363 -9.73 -31.28 29.04
N GLY A 364 -8.93 -32.07 28.34
CA GLY A 364 -8.27 -33.26 28.87
C GLY A 364 -7.30 -32.92 30.00
N VAL A 365 -6.47 -31.85 29.82
CA VAL A 365 -5.60 -31.38 30.90
C VAL A 365 -6.40 -30.85 32.09
N ALA A 366 -7.45 -30.07 31.87
CA ALA A 366 -8.29 -29.56 32.96
C ALA A 366 -8.92 -30.69 33.81
N ARG A 367 -9.41 -31.77 33.17
CA ARG A 367 -9.93 -32.95 33.88
C ARG A 367 -8.86 -33.67 34.65
N CYS A 368 -7.69 -33.86 34.06
CA CYS A 368 -6.55 -34.48 34.74
C CYS A 368 -6.13 -33.64 35.98
N THR A 369 -6.09 -32.33 35.87
CA THR A 369 -5.77 -31.43 36.98
C THR A 369 -6.82 -31.51 38.09
N ALA A 370 -8.09 -31.54 37.72
CA ALA A 370 -9.19 -31.65 38.69
C ALA A 370 -9.16 -32.98 39.46
N ASP A 371 -8.66 -34.07 38.86
CA ASP A 371 -8.50 -35.39 39.49
C ASP A 371 -7.06 -35.62 40.00
N GLN A 372 -6.47 -34.60 40.60
CA GLN A 372 -5.18 -34.63 41.30
C GLN A 372 -4.00 -35.18 40.44
N GLY A 373 -4.01 -34.93 39.15
CA GLY A 373 -2.96 -35.37 38.25
C GLY A 373 -3.18 -36.77 37.62
N ASN A 374 -4.37 -37.32 37.76
CA ASN A 374 -4.72 -38.59 37.15
C ASN A 374 -4.94 -38.46 35.63
N LEU A 375 -3.97 -38.89 34.87
CA LEU A 375 -4.01 -38.86 33.39
C LEU A 375 -5.20 -39.64 32.79
N ALA A 376 -5.67 -40.67 33.47
CA ALA A 376 -6.79 -41.47 32.99
C ALA A 376 -8.10 -40.67 32.93
N ALA A 377 -8.25 -39.66 33.79
CA ALA A 377 -9.46 -38.83 33.83
C ALA A 377 -9.62 -38.00 32.55
N GLY A 378 -8.52 -37.56 31.91
CA GLY A 378 -8.53 -36.80 30.67
C GLY A 378 -8.21 -37.59 29.40
N ALA A 379 -8.03 -38.92 29.51
CA ALA A 379 -7.55 -39.76 28.41
C ALA A 379 -8.47 -39.77 27.18
N HIS A 380 -9.76 -39.69 27.36
CA HIS A 380 -10.74 -39.64 26.26
C HIS A 380 -10.59 -38.37 25.44
N GLU A 381 -10.53 -37.21 26.07
CA GLU A 381 -10.36 -35.91 25.42
C GLU A 381 -9.01 -35.82 24.71
N MET A 382 -7.95 -36.32 25.34
CA MET A 382 -6.63 -36.33 24.73
C MET A 382 -6.56 -37.28 23.52
N GLN A 383 -7.28 -38.40 23.53
CA GLN A 383 -7.39 -39.30 22.39
C GLN A 383 -8.16 -38.64 21.23
N GLU A 384 -9.24 -37.91 21.54
CA GLU A 384 -10.00 -37.18 20.53
C GLU A 384 -9.17 -36.04 19.91
N ALA A 385 -8.38 -35.33 20.73
CA ALA A 385 -7.43 -34.33 20.25
C ALA A 385 -6.40 -34.94 19.29
N ASP A 386 -5.79 -36.10 19.59
CA ASP A 386 -4.85 -36.78 18.71
C ASP A 386 -5.49 -37.16 17.35
N ASN A 387 -6.73 -37.67 17.38
CA ASN A 387 -7.48 -38.00 16.19
C ASN A 387 -7.72 -36.77 15.28
N LEU A 388 -8.10 -35.65 15.91
CA LEU A 388 -8.33 -34.39 15.18
C LEU A 388 -7.06 -33.82 14.60
N TYR A 389 -5.93 -33.84 15.34
CA TYR A 389 -4.63 -33.41 14.79
C TYR A 389 -4.19 -34.28 13.62
N ARG A 390 -4.37 -35.62 13.69
CA ARG A 390 -4.09 -36.51 12.55
C ARG A 390 -4.91 -36.14 11.33
N ARG A 391 -6.20 -35.95 11.50
CA ARG A 391 -7.10 -35.54 10.41
C ARG A 391 -6.72 -34.18 9.84
N ALA A 392 -6.31 -33.22 10.68
CA ALA A 392 -5.83 -31.92 10.22
C ALA A 392 -4.58 -32.05 9.34
N LEU A 393 -3.64 -32.91 9.74
CA LEU A 393 -2.41 -33.21 9.00
C LEU A 393 -2.66 -33.96 7.68
N GLU A 394 -3.76 -34.74 7.58
CA GLU A 394 -4.17 -35.35 6.31
C GLU A 394 -4.67 -34.31 5.29
N VAL A 395 -5.22 -33.19 5.77
CA VAL A 395 -5.70 -32.10 4.91
C VAL A 395 -4.55 -31.16 4.53
N GLU A 396 -3.75 -30.74 5.52
CA GLU A 396 -2.66 -29.78 5.33
C GLU A 396 -1.58 -30.00 6.39
N GLU A 397 -0.34 -30.07 5.98
CA GLU A 397 0.80 -30.11 6.90
C GLU A 397 1.03 -28.71 7.49
N SER A 398 0.68 -28.52 8.76
CA SER A 398 0.80 -27.24 9.47
C SER A 398 1.70 -27.33 10.69
N VAL A 399 2.43 -26.23 10.95
CA VAL A 399 3.31 -26.09 12.11
C VAL A 399 2.52 -26.31 13.41
N GLU A 400 1.32 -25.73 13.47
CA GLU A 400 0.45 -25.82 14.65
C GLU A 400 0.00 -27.25 14.94
N ALA A 401 -0.40 -27.98 13.92
CA ALA A 401 -0.84 -29.37 14.09
C ALA A 401 0.32 -30.29 14.52
N LEU A 402 1.48 -30.13 13.89
CA LEU A 402 2.68 -30.89 14.22
C LEU A 402 3.17 -30.62 15.65
N TYR A 403 3.33 -29.35 15.99
CA TYR A 403 3.81 -28.95 17.32
C TYR A 403 2.85 -29.39 18.43
N ASN A 404 1.56 -29.03 18.29
CA ASN A 404 0.58 -29.31 19.33
C ASN A 404 0.35 -30.81 19.52
N ARG A 405 0.36 -31.60 18.42
CA ARG A 405 0.32 -33.05 18.50
C ARG A 405 1.58 -33.60 19.17
N GLY A 406 2.76 -33.07 18.83
CA GLY A 406 4.00 -33.41 19.50
C GLY A 406 3.93 -33.19 21.01
N ARG A 407 3.44 -32.02 21.45
CA ARG A 407 3.18 -31.72 22.86
C ARG A 407 2.21 -32.71 23.51
N LEU A 408 1.09 -33.03 22.84
CA LEU A 408 0.13 -34.01 23.31
C LEU A 408 0.76 -35.40 23.54
N LEU A 409 1.62 -35.86 22.63
CA LEU A 409 2.31 -37.15 22.76
C LEU A 409 3.30 -37.15 23.93
N PHE A 410 3.97 -36.03 24.23
CA PHE A 410 4.75 -35.90 25.47
C PHE A 410 3.88 -36.10 26.71
N TYR A 411 2.68 -35.55 26.74
CA TYR A 411 1.72 -35.78 27.86
C TYR A 411 1.25 -37.23 27.98
N ARG A 412 1.37 -38.05 26.93
CA ARG A 412 1.00 -39.45 26.87
C ARG A 412 2.18 -40.43 27.03
N ASP A 413 3.31 -39.95 27.52
CA ASP A 413 4.56 -40.73 27.65
C ASP A 413 5.13 -41.28 26.33
N LEU A 414 4.78 -40.71 25.22
CA LEU A 414 5.29 -41.03 23.87
C LEU A 414 6.34 -39.99 23.41
N ALA A 415 7.33 -39.74 24.26
CA ALA A 415 8.29 -38.64 24.05
C ALA A 415 9.11 -38.76 22.75
N GLY A 416 9.43 -39.99 22.31
CA GLY A 416 10.15 -40.22 21.08
C GLY A 416 9.38 -39.73 19.84
N ASP A 417 8.14 -40.12 19.72
CA ASP A 417 7.25 -39.72 18.60
C ASP A 417 6.92 -38.23 18.68
N GLY A 418 6.68 -37.72 19.91
CA GLY A 418 6.45 -36.29 20.13
C GLY A 418 7.62 -35.43 19.71
N GLY A 419 8.85 -35.83 20.04
CA GLY A 419 10.07 -35.13 19.66
C GLY A 419 10.26 -35.05 18.14
N GLN A 420 9.97 -36.12 17.41
CA GLN A 420 10.04 -36.11 15.93
C GLN A 420 9.07 -35.12 15.30
N LEU A 421 7.83 -35.03 15.83
CA LEU A 421 6.84 -34.07 15.33
C LEU A 421 7.22 -32.62 15.63
N ILE A 422 7.78 -32.34 16.82
CA ILE A 422 8.26 -30.99 17.16
C ILE A 422 9.46 -30.62 16.30
N ALA A 423 10.40 -31.55 16.06
CA ALA A 423 11.52 -31.33 15.15
C ALA A 423 11.03 -30.98 13.72
N LYS A 424 10.05 -31.74 13.23
CA LYS A 424 9.44 -31.47 11.92
C LYS A 424 8.72 -30.11 11.88
N ALA A 425 8.04 -29.72 12.96
CA ALA A 425 7.44 -28.39 13.09
C ALA A 425 8.52 -27.29 13.08
N SER A 426 9.67 -27.52 13.74
CA SER A 426 10.81 -26.62 13.75
C SER A 426 11.46 -26.46 12.38
N ASP A 427 11.51 -27.52 11.58
CA ASP A 427 12.00 -27.45 10.19
C ASP A 427 11.13 -26.55 9.31
N LEU A 428 9.81 -26.48 9.59
CA LEU A 428 8.89 -25.62 8.86
C LEU A 428 8.95 -24.16 9.33
N ASP A 429 9.02 -23.91 10.66
CA ASP A 429 9.10 -22.55 11.24
C ASP A 429 9.82 -22.57 12.60
N ALA A 430 11.17 -22.60 12.54
CA ALA A 430 12.02 -22.62 13.74
C ALA A 430 11.80 -21.41 14.64
N HIS A 431 11.57 -20.23 14.07
CA HIS A 431 11.41 -18.99 14.84
C HIS A 431 10.14 -19.03 15.72
N ARG A 432 9.06 -19.56 15.19
CA ARG A 432 7.79 -19.67 15.90
C ARG A 432 7.86 -20.70 17.02
N ILE A 433 8.54 -21.81 16.78
CA ILE A 433 8.77 -22.84 17.80
C ILE A 433 9.65 -22.33 18.94
N LEU A 434 10.77 -21.68 18.62
CA LEU A 434 11.66 -21.08 19.62
C LEU A 434 10.94 -20.04 20.49
N ASN A 435 10.11 -19.22 19.89
CA ASN A 435 9.34 -18.21 20.64
C ASN A 435 8.35 -18.82 21.63
N ILE A 436 7.61 -19.86 21.24
CA ILE A 436 6.65 -20.50 22.17
C ILE A 436 7.39 -21.24 23.28
N GLU A 437 8.50 -21.89 22.99
CA GLU A 437 9.31 -22.58 24.01
C GLU A 437 9.96 -21.59 24.99
N GLU A 438 10.47 -20.44 24.50
CA GLU A 438 11.00 -19.39 25.36
C GLU A 438 9.94 -18.87 26.32
N VAL A 439 8.75 -18.58 25.81
CA VAL A 439 7.63 -18.07 26.63
C VAL A 439 7.17 -19.12 27.65
N SER A 440 7.10 -20.38 27.26
CA SER A 440 6.76 -21.46 28.18
C SER A 440 7.79 -21.60 29.30
N ARG A 441 9.09 -21.44 29.01
CA ARG A 441 10.17 -21.44 30.02
C ARG A 441 10.08 -20.29 31.01
N PHE A 442 9.76 -19.07 30.54
CA PHE A 442 9.65 -17.90 31.41
C PHE A 442 8.51 -18.00 32.44
N ALA A 443 7.49 -18.79 32.15
CA ALA A 443 6.34 -18.96 33.04
C ALA A 443 6.59 -19.91 34.22
N GLY A 444 7.85 -20.25 34.50
CA GLY A 444 8.24 -21.13 35.62
C GLY A 444 7.90 -22.57 35.31
N GLN A 445 8.79 -23.20 34.56
CA GLN A 445 8.72 -24.63 34.38
C GLN A 445 8.79 -25.35 35.74
N GLN A 446 7.72 -25.93 36.10
CA GLN A 446 7.83 -27.28 36.58
C GLN A 446 7.12 -28.18 35.60
N GLU A 447 7.95 -29.03 35.00
CA GLU A 447 7.58 -30.31 34.46
C GLU A 447 6.30 -30.79 35.07
N PHE A 448 5.44 -31.26 34.26
CA PHE A 448 4.39 -32.25 34.54
C PHE A 448 2.96 -31.78 34.41
N LEU A 449 2.43 -32.27 33.23
CA LEU A 449 1.35 -33.21 33.26
C LEU A 449 0.28 -32.85 34.31
N CYS A 450 -0.77 -32.15 33.84
CA CYS A 450 -1.90 -31.85 34.68
C CYS A 450 -1.58 -30.94 35.88
N GLY A 451 -0.80 -29.87 35.61
CA GLY A 451 -0.50 -28.86 36.64
C GLY A 451 -1.52 -27.72 36.65
N GLU A 452 -1.75 -27.11 37.82
CA GLU A 452 -2.62 -25.93 38.00
C GLU A 452 -2.20 -24.72 37.12
N ASN A 453 -0.97 -24.74 36.57
CA ASN A 453 -0.38 -23.67 35.78
C ASN A 453 -0.51 -23.85 34.26
N PHE A 454 -1.21 -24.89 33.78
CA PHE A 454 -1.40 -25.08 32.35
C PHE A 454 -2.31 -24.00 31.78
N ASN A 455 -1.79 -23.25 30.79
CA ASN A 455 -2.58 -22.31 30.02
C ASN A 455 -2.43 -22.64 28.53
N HIS A 456 -3.51 -23.12 27.92
CA HIS A 456 -3.50 -23.56 26.51
C HIS A 456 -3.14 -22.45 25.54
N ASN A 457 -3.43 -21.19 25.84
CA ASN A 457 -3.04 -20.04 25.00
C ASN A 457 -1.52 -19.87 24.94
N ARG A 458 -0.82 -20.22 26.02
CA ARG A 458 0.64 -20.12 26.13
C ARG A 458 1.34 -21.39 25.64
N GLU A 459 0.75 -22.55 25.89
CA GLU A 459 1.39 -23.84 25.66
C GLU A 459 1.16 -24.40 24.25
N LEU A 460 0.06 -24.00 23.59
CA LEU A 460 -0.33 -24.50 22.29
C LEU A 460 -0.29 -23.41 21.23
N LEU A 461 0.17 -23.79 20.03
CA LEU A 461 0.10 -22.91 18.89
C LEU A 461 -1.35 -22.77 18.40
N THR A 462 -1.81 -21.53 18.32
CA THR A 462 -3.14 -21.23 17.83
C THR A 462 -3.11 -20.99 16.32
N PRO A 463 -3.95 -21.68 15.53
CA PRO A 463 -4.04 -21.46 14.10
C PRO A 463 -4.78 -20.15 13.81
N LEU A 464 -4.11 -19.18 13.23
CA LEU A 464 -4.69 -17.90 12.85
C LEU A 464 -5.08 -17.89 11.37
N LEU A 465 -6.14 -17.16 11.03
CA LEU A 465 -6.48 -16.89 9.64
C LEU A 465 -5.49 -15.85 9.07
N PRO A 466 -4.97 -16.05 7.84
CA PRO A 466 -4.00 -15.12 7.27
C PRO A 466 -4.60 -13.73 7.02
N ALA A 467 -3.88 -12.68 7.35
CA ALA A 467 -4.27 -11.29 7.04
C ALA A 467 -4.57 -11.07 5.55
N ARG A 468 -3.86 -11.79 4.67
CA ARG A 468 -4.06 -11.78 3.23
C ARG A 468 -5.49 -12.15 2.81
N ASP A 469 -6.13 -13.11 3.49
CA ASP A 469 -7.49 -13.56 3.13
C ASP A 469 -8.50 -12.46 3.43
N PHE A 470 -8.35 -11.78 4.56
CA PHE A 470 -9.15 -10.59 4.91
C PHE A 470 -8.91 -9.44 3.95
N PHE A 471 -7.66 -9.20 3.55
CA PHE A 471 -7.32 -8.20 2.54
C PHE A 471 -8.03 -8.46 1.21
N VAL A 472 -7.95 -9.69 0.70
CA VAL A 472 -8.61 -10.07 -0.56
C VAL A 472 -10.13 -9.91 -0.45
N ALA A 473 -10.71 -10.29 0.70
CA ALA A 473 -12.15 -10.12 0.95
C ALA A 473 -12.54 -8.64 0.97
N THR A 474 -11.75 -7.80 1.67
CA THR A 474 -11.95 -6.35 1.73
C THR A 474 -11.91 -5.72 0.32
N VAL A 475 -10.88 -6.02 -0.47
CA VAL A 475 -10.74 -5.50 -1.85
C VAL A 475 -11.89 -5.95 -2.75
N ARG A 476 -12.36 -7.21 -2.62
CA ARG A 476 -13.48 -7.72 -3.41
C ARG A 476 -14.80 -7.05 -3.11
N ARG A 477 -15.07 -6.72 -1.85
CA ARG A 477 -16.31 -6.07 -1.40
C ARG A 477 -16.39 -4.59 -1.72
N GLN A 478 -15.25 -3.92 -1.93
CA GLN A 478 -15.27 -2.48 -2.19
C GLN A 478 -16.09 -2.17 -3.44
N PRO A 479 -17.16 -1.37 -3.30
CA PRO A 479 -17.85 -0.84 -4.46
C PRO A 479 -16.89 0.08 -5.21
N THR A 480 -16.84 -0.08 -6.52
CA THR A 480 -16.09 0.81 -7.41
C THR A 480 -16.52 2.27 -7.31
N GLU A 481 -17.61 2.52 -6.60
CA GLU A 481 -18.27 3.83 -6.44
C GLU A 481 -17.77 4.66 -5.25
N THR A 482 -17.00 4.08 -4.32
CA THR A 482 -16.55 4.76 -3.09
C THR A 482 -15.54 5.90 -3.36
N LEU A 483 -14.98 5.95 -4.56
CA LEU A 483 -14.13 7.06 -5.04
C LEU A 483 -14.94 8.24 -5.59
N LEU A 484 -16.27 8.28 -5.39
CA LEU A 484 -17.22 9.12 -6.12
C LEU A 484 -16.88 10.61 -6.14
N GLY A 485 -16.40 11.20 -5.06
CA GLY A 485 -16.10 12.65 -5.05
C GLY A 485 -14.89 13.01 -5.93
N PHE A 486 -13.79 12.28 -5.82
CA PHE A 486 -12.56 12.52 -6.56
C PHE A 486 -12.63 11.99 -8.00
N HIS A 487 -13.31 10.87 -8.16
CA HIS A 487 -13.55 10.20 -9.43
C HIS A 487 -14.33 11.08 -10.41
N HIS A 488 -15.40 11.75 -9.97
CA HIS A 488 -16.23 12.56 -10.86
C HIS A 488 -15.47 13.74 -11.48
N GLN A 489 -14.57 14.36 -10.72
CA GLN A 489 -13.76 15.48 -11.23
C GLN A 489 -12.73 15.04 -12.29
N LEU A 490 -12.20 13.81 -12.19
CA LEU A 490 -11.18 13.32 -13.08
C LEU A 490 -11.73 12.57 -14.30
N LEU A 491 -12.72 11.73 -14.09
CA LEU A 491 -13.30 10.85 -15.10
C LEU A 491 -14.67 11.31 -15.58
N GLY A 492 -15.25 12.36 -14.98
CA GLY A 492 -16.60 12.80 -15.27
C GLY A 492 -17.63 11.71 -14.96
N PRO A 493 -18.63 11.51 -15.83
CA PRO A 493 -19.65 10.50 -15.67
C PRO A 493 -19.16 9.07 -15.96
N LEU A 494 -17.88 8.90 -16.35
CA LEU A 494 -17.31 7.57 -16.69
C LEU A 494 -16.99 6.80 -15.41
N PRO A 495 -17.68 5.69 -15.10
CA PRO A 495 -17.37 4.87 -13.94
C PRO A 495 -16.02 4.17 -14.13
N LEU A 496 -15.27 4.08 -13.02
CA LEU A 496 -13.89 3.57 -13.02
C LEU A 496 -13.75 2.17 -13.63
N ASN A 497 -14.74 1.30 -13.43
CA ASN A 497 -14.78 -0.04 -14.01
C ASN A 497 -14.89 -0.07 -15.55
N ARG A 498 -15.34 1.02 -16.18
CA ARG A 498 -15.41 1.17 -17.65
C ARG A 498 -14.15 1.76 -18.26
N VAL A 499 -13.25 2.33 -17.46
CA VAL A 499 -11.99 2.89 -17.97
C VAL A 499 -11.19 1.91 -18.83
N PRO A 500 -11.01 0.62 -18.44
CA PRO A 500 -10.32 -0.35 -19.29
C PRO A 500 -10.99 -0.57 -20.65
N HIS A 501 -12.31 -0.58 -20.70
CA HIS A 501 -13.04 -0.74 -21.94
C HIS A 501 -12.85 0.46 -22.87
N VAL A 502 -12.97 1.67 -22.31
CA VAL A 502 -12.74 2.91 -23.08
C VAL A 502 -11.29 3.00 -23.56
N ALA A 503 -10.31 2.70 -22.70
CA ALA A 503 -8.91 2.68 -23.08
C ALA A 503 -8.61 1.62 -24.13
N GLY A 504 -9.19 0.43 -24.01
CA GLY A 504 -9.05 -0.66 -24.98
C GLY A 504 -9.68 -0.33 -26.33
N VAL A 505 -10.91 0.20 -26.34
CA VAL A 505 -11.58 0.65 -27.56
C VAL A 505 -10.78 1.76 -28.24
N LEU A 506 -10.33 2.76 -27.47
CA LEU A 506 -9.53 3.85 -28.01
C LEU A 506 -8.22 3.31 -28.60
N LEU A 507 -7.55 2.40 -27.91
CA LEU A 507 -6.32 1.77 -28.40
C LEU A 507 -6.57 1.06 -29.74
N GLY A 508 -7.64 0.27 -29.86
CA GLY A 508 -8.04 -0.36 -31.09
C GLY A 508 -8.31 0.64 -32.23
N VAL A 509 -9.06 1.69 -31.93
CA VAL A 509 -9.36 2.78 -32.88
C VAL A 509 -8.06 3.49 -33.32
N LEU A 510 -7.14 3.79 -32.41
CA LEU A 510 -5.87 4.45 -32.72
C LEU A 510 -4.96 3.57 -33.60
N ILE A 511 -4.95 2.27 -33.37
CA ILE A 511 -4.21 1.32 -34.23
C ILE A 511 -4.81 1.29 -35.62
N VAL A 512 -6.13 1.14 -35.75
CA VAL A 512 -6.84 1.13 -37.03
C VAL A 512 -6.64 2.45 -37.76
N LEU A 513 -6.80 3.56 -37.06
CA LEU A 513 -6.56 4.90 -37.60
C LEU A 513 -5.11 5.06 -38.09
N GLY A 514 -4.15 4.58 -37.32
CA GLY A 514 -2.73 4.59 -37.70
C GLY A 514 -2.42 3.76 -38.94
N LEU A 515 -3.15 2.66 -39.16
CA LEU A 515 -3.03 1.83 -40.36
C LEU A 515 -3.74 2.45 -41.56
N ALA A 516 -4.99 2.91 -41.37
CA ALA A 516 -5.80 3.49 -42.43
C ALA A 516 -5.18 4.79 -43.00
N LEU A 517 -4.68 5.63 -42.11
CA LEU A 517 -4.11 6.93 -42.47
C LEU A 517 -2.62 6.87 -42.87
N ARG A 518 -2.02 5.69 -43.00
CA ARG A 518 -0.63 5.53 -43.45
C ARG A 518 -0.36 6.19 -44.82
N ARG A 519 -1.37 6.22 -45.69
CA ARG A 519 -1.29 6.76 -47.05
C ARG A 519 -1.63 8.26 -47.13
N VAL A 520 -2.26 8.80 -46.10
CA VAL A 520 -2.64 10.21 -46.04
C VAL A 520 -1.47 11.01 -45.50
N ARG A 521 -1.12 12.07 -46.22
CA ARG A 521 -0.05 12.97 -45.83
C ARG A 521 -0.65 14.18 -45.11
N PHE A 522 -0.30 14.31 -43.83
CA PHE A 522 -0.67 15.46 -43.00
C PHE A 522 0.43 16.51 -42.97
N SER A 523 0.05 17.73 -42.58
CA SER A 523 1.00 18.81 -42.40
C SER A 523 2.13 18.43 -41.42
N SER A 524 3.31 18.91 -41.69
CA SER A 524 4.49 18.62 -40.87
C SER A 524 5.30 19.89 -40.55
N HIS A 525 6.14 19.84 -39.53
CA HIS A 525 7.07 20.95 -39.27
C HIS A 525 8.29 20.90 -40.15
N CYS A 526 8.62 22.02 -40.75
CA CYS A 526 9.88 22.21 -41.48
C CYS A 526 11.07 21.95 -40.54
N VAL A 527 11.97 21.03 -40.93
CA VAL A 527 13.15 20.67 -40.13
C VAL A 527 14.08 21.88 -39.89
N LYS A 528 14.15 22.81 -40.86
CA LYS A 528 15.04 23.99 -40.78
C LYS A 528 14.43 25.12 -39.94
N CYS A 529 13.21 25.56 -40.23
CA CYS A 529 12.64 26.77 -39.62
C CYS A 529 11.48 26.52 -38.65
N GLY A 530 10.96 25.27 -38.58
CA GLY A 530 9.81 24.91 -37.70
C GLY A 530 8.44 25.42 -38.21
N ALA A 531 8.36 26.06 -39.38
CA ALA A 531 7.10 26.47 -39.97
C ALA A 531 6.27 25.25 -40.41
N VAL A 532 4.95 25.40 -40.49
CA VAL A 532 4.06 24.36 -41.03
C VAL A 532 4.35 24.21 -42.54
N SER A 533 4.45 22.98 -42.99
CA SER A 533 4.61 22.59 -44.39
C SER A 533 3.47 21.65 -44.76
N ASP A 534 2.65 22.05 -45.75
CA ASP A 534 1.58 21.20 -46.28
C ASP A 534 2.09 20.36 -47.45
N PRO A 535 2.08 19.03 -47.34
CA PRO A 535 2.49 18.16 -48.42
C PRO A 535 1.46 18.09 -49.55
N LYS A 536 0.24 18.64 -49.39
CA LYS A 536 -0.79 18.68 -50.44
C LYS A 536 -0.48 19.74 -51.47
N ASP A 537 0.09 20.89 -51.05
CA ASP A 537 0.42 21.96 -51.95
C ASP A 537 1.54 21.57 -52.91
N ARG A 538 2.53 20.79 -52.47
CA ARG A 538 3.63 20.28 -53.29
C ARG A 538 4.16 18.93 -52.80
N PRO A 539 3.77 17.82 -53.43
CA PRO A 539 4.18 16.48 -53.00
C PRO A 539 5.69 16.24 -53.03
N GLU A 540 6.42 16.99 -53.84
CA GLU A 540 7.90 16.94 -53.94
C GLU A 540 8.59 17.46 -52.68
N LEU A 541 7.98 18.42 -51.97
CA LEU A 541 8.46 18.96 -50.70
C LEU A 541 8.30 18.01 -49.53
N ALA A 542 7.30 17.12 -49.58
CA ALA A 542 7.03 16.16 -48.54
C ALA A 542 8.18 15.17 -48.29
N GLN A 543 9.01 14.90 -49.30
CA GLN A 543 10.18 14.03 -49.17
C GLN A 543 11.38 14.74 -48.53
N SER A 544 11.49 16.08 -48.75
CA SER A 544 12.61 16.86 -48.25
C SER A 544 12.48 17.27 -46.76
N GLY A 545 11.27 17.25 -46.19
CA GLY A 545 10.97 17.75 -44.82
C GLY A 545 11.22 19.26 -44.65
N ILE A 546 11.35 20.02 -45.76
CA ILE A 546 11.66 21.45 -45.77
C ILE A 546 10.45 22.20 -46.33
N CYS A 547 10.04 23.31 -45.73
CA CYS A 547 8.95 24.14 -46.27
C CYS A 547 9.37 24.85 -47.58
N GLU A 548 8.36 25.23 -48.39
CA GLU A 548 8.55 25.89 -49.67
C GLU A 548 9.52 27.08 -49.57
N THR A 549 9.32 27.92 -48.60
CA THR A 549 10.17 29.10 -48.38
C THR A 549 11.63 28.74 -48.09
N CYS A 550 11.88 27.71 -47.26
CA CYS A 550 13.26 27.27 -47.00
C CYS A 550 13.91 26.60 -48.22
N LEU A 551 13.11 25.90 -49.02
CA LEU A 551 13.58 25.32 -50.28
C LEU A 551 13.88 26.40 -51.30
N PHE A 552 12.99 27.41 -51.45
CA PHE A 552 13.22 28.55 -52.33
C PHE A 552 14.57 29.25 -52.05
N TYR A 553 14.85 29.56 -50.78
CA TYR A 553 16.13 30.17 -50.40
C TYR A 553 17.33 29.22 -50.56
N ARG A 554 17.11 27.89 -50.55
CA ARG A 554 18.18 26.93 -50.82
C ARG A 554 18.52 26.81 -52.30
N ILE A 555 17.50 26.85 -53.17
CA ILE A 555 17.67 26.66 -54.63
C ILE A 555 18.02 27.96 -55.31
N ARG A 556 17.40 29.07 -54.94
CA ARG A 556 17.56 30.39 -55.58
C ARG A 556 18.34 31.39 -54.73
N GLY A 557 19.13 30.92 -53.77
CA GLY A 557 19.88 31.79 -52.86
C GLY A 557 20.90 32.71 -53.62
N SER A 558 21.38 32.30 -54.78
CA SER A 558 22.25 33.13 -55.62
C SER A 558 21.53 34.32 -56.24
N PHE A 559 20.21 34.34 -56.30
CA PHE A 559 19.39 35.41 -56.88
C PHE A 559 18.69 36.29 -55.85
N VAL A 560 18.91 36.04 -54.56
CA VAL A 560 18.28 36.77 -53.42
C VAL A 560 19.35 37.63 -52.75
N ASP A 561 18.98 38.85 -52.31
CA ASP A 561 19.87 39.73 -51.57
C ASP A 561 20.51 39.00 -50.37
N PRO A 562 21.84 38.94 -50.26
CA PRO A 562 22.53 38.30 -49.15
C PRO A 562 22.09 38.81 -47.78
N LYS A 563 21.67 40.08 -47.69
CA LYS A 563 21.14 40.66 -46.43
C LYS A 563 19.83 40.01 -46.01
N GLU A 564 18.98 39.64 -46.96
CA GLU A 564 17.69 38.98 -46.66
C GLU A 564 17.89 37.53 -46.23
N ILE A 565 18.81 36.83 -46.89
CA ILE A 565 19.20 35.47 -46.49
C ILE A 565 19.75 35.48 -45.05
N TRP A 566 20.66 36.40 -44.76
CA TRP A 566 21.27 36.54 -43.44
C TRP A 566 20.22 36.87 -42.34
N ARG A 567 19.32 37.82 -42.60
CA ARG A 567 18.24 38.17 -41.66
C ARG A 567 17.37 36.93 -41.31
N ARG A 568 17.07 36.13 -42.32
CA ARG A 568 16.26 34.94 -42.17
C ARG A 568 16.99 33.83 -41.40
N GLU A 569 18.26 33.57 -41.76
CA GLU A 569 19.07 32.59 -41.05
C GLU A 569 19.24 32.96 -39.56
N LYS A 570 19.53 34.24 -39.32
CA LYS A 570 19.60 34.77 -37.95
C LYS A 570 18.25 34.63 -37.21
N GLY A 571 17.14 34.89 -37.89
CA GLY A 571 15.79 34.68 -37.31
C GLY A 571 15.49 33.23 -37.00
N ILE A 572 15.95 32.28 -37.80
CA ILE A 572 15.84 30.86 -37.56
C ILE A 572 16.71 30.47 -36.35
N GLU A 573 17.95 30.95 -36.31
CA GLU A 573 18.87 30.67 -35.20
C GLU A 573 18.34 31.20 -33.86
N ILE A 574 17.81 32.42 -33.82
CA ILE A 574 17.19 33.00 -32.62
C ILE A 574 16.02 32.14 -32.14
N ARG A 575 15.13 31.68 -33.05
CA ARG A 575 14.02 30.82 -32.71
C ARG A 575 14.48 29.46 -32.16
N GLN A 576 15.50 28.86 -32.76
CA GLN A 576 16.07 27.60 -32.30
C GLN A 576 16.75 27.75 -30.93
N ARG A 577 17.47 28.86 -30.70
CA ARG A 577 18.08 29.19 -29.41
C ARG A 577 16.99 29.39 -28.33
N LEU A 578 15.92 30.13 -28.67
CA LEU A 578 14.81 30.36 -27.75
C LEU A 578 14.11 29.02 -27.38
N ARG A 579 13.86 28.19 -28.39
CA ARG A 579 13.27 26.85 -28.17
C ARG A 579 14.15 26.00 -27.26
N ARG A 580 15.45 25.93 -27.49
CA ARG A 580 16.41 25.23 -26.64
C ARG A 580 16.43 25.78 -25.21
N ARG A 581 16.39 27.11 -25.05
CA ARG A 581 16.29 27.74 -23.72
C ARG A 581 14.99 27.36 -23.00
N MET A 582 13.87 27.37 -23.74
CA MET A 582 12.57 26.93 -23.15
C MET A 582 12.62 25.46 -22.75
N GLU A 583 13.13 24.57 -23.60
CA GLU A 583 13.26 23.14 -23.29
C GLU A 583 14.13 22.91 -22.05
N ARG A 584 15.23 23.65 -21.90
CA ARG A 584 16.10 23.61 -20.69
C ARG A 584 15.41 24.21 -19.47
N GLY A 585 14.75 25.34 -19.59
CA GLY A 585 14.04 26.00 -18.48
C GLY A 585 12.89 25.15 -17.97
N ILE A 586 12.11 24.53 -18.85
CA ILE A 586 11.04 23.63 -18.47
C ILE A 586 11.59 22.37 -17.78
N SER A 587 12.70 21.80 -18.26
CA SER A 587 13.34 20.66 -17.60
C SER A 587 13.93 20.98 -16.24
N PHE A 588 14.34 22.22 -16.02
CA PHE A 588 14.80 22.67 -14.72
C PHE A 588 13.66 22.71 -13.70
N VAL A 589 12.44 23.07 -14.10
CA VAL A 589 11.27 23.10 -13.22
C VAL A 589 10.63 21.71 -13.09
N LEU A 590 10.52 20.97 -14.22
CA LEU A 590 9.86 19.67 -14.29
C LEU A 590 10.79 18.66 -14.97
N PRO A 591 11.46 17.79 -14.19
CA PRO A 591 12.32 16.75 -14.73
C PRO A 591 11.54 15.85 -15.70
N GLY A 592 12.12 15.61 -16.88
CA GLY A 592 11.46 14.82 -17.93
C GLY A 592 10.65 15.62 -18.94
N ALA A 593 10.15 16.81 -18.61
CA ALA A 593 9.29 17.60 -19.51
C ALA A 593 10.04 18.06 -20.79
N GLY A 594 11.28 18.49 -20.67
CA GLY A 594 12.07 18.90 -21.82
C GLY A 594 12.40 17.73 -22.77
N GLN A 595 12.63 16.52 -22.25
CA GLN A 595 12.79 15.31 -23.04
C GLN A 595 11.53 15.02 -23.86
N MET A 596 10.35 15.19 -23.25
CA MET A 596 9.06 15.02 -23.95
C MET A 596 8.91 16.04 -25.08
N ILE A 597 9.18 17.30 -24.83
CA ILE A 597 9.09 18.39 -25.83
C ILE A 597 10.11 18.17 -26.99
N ARG A 598 11.28 17.58 -26.72
CA ARG A 598 12.25 17.16 -27.76
C ARG A 598 11.79 15.94 -28.57
N GLY A 599 10.66 15.32 -28.27
CA GLY A 599 10.14 14.15 -28.96
C GLY A 599 10.73 12.81 -28.49
N LYS A 600 11.24 12.77 -27.25
CA LYS A 600 11.68 11.55 -26.56
C LYS A 600 10.81 11.30 -25.30
N PRO A 601 9.48 11.16 -25.47
CA PRO A 601 8.56 11.20 -24.34
C PRO A 601 8.75 10.02 -23.39
N MET A 602 9.11 8.83 -23.87
CA MET A 602 9.37 7.68 -23.02
C MET A 602 10.46 7.95 -21.99
N ARG A 603 11.57 8.58 -22.41
CA ARG A 603 12.61 9.01 -21.46
C ARG A 603 12.11 10.06 -20.49
N GLY A 604 11.29 11.00 -21.00
CA GLY A 604 10.67 12.01 -20.17
C GLY A 604 9.76 11.42 -19.11
N VAL A 605 8.91 10.44 -19.45
CA VAL A 605 8.04 9.72 -18.51
C VAL A 605 8.86 8.96 -17.45
N ILE A 606 9.95 8.32 -17.87
CA ILE A 606 10.85 7.59 -16.96
C ILE A 606 11.49 8.55 -15.95
N PHE A 607 12.12 9.64 -16.40
CA PHE A 607 12.72 10.63 -15.49
C PHE A 607 11.68 11.27 -14.57
N PHE A 608 10.52 11.62 -15.10
CA PHE A 608 9.42 12.16 -14.34
C PHE A 608 8.96 11.17 -13.26
N GLY A 609 8.74 9.90 -13.65
CA GLY A 609 8.29 8.85 -12.75
C GLY A 609 9.26 8.60 -11.59
N PHE A 610 10.54 8.40 -11.90
CA PHE A 610 11.55 8.14 -10.87
C PHE A 610 11.84 9.34 -9.97
N PHE A 611 11.64 10.57 -10.47
CA PHE A 611 11.75 11.77 -9.64
C PHE A 611 10.56 11.95 -8.72
N PHE A 612 9.33 11.85 -9.26
CA PHE A 612 8.12 12.13 -8.50
C PHE A 612 7.68 10.99 -7.58
N LEU A 613 8.04 9.75 -7.87
CA LEU A 613 7.69 8.61 -7.02
C LEU A 613 8.20 8.78 -5.58
N PRO A 614 9.49 9.07 -5.31
CA PRO A 614 9.96 9.30 -3.95
C PRO A 614 9.39 10.60 -3.35
N VAL A 615 9.22 11.66 -4.16
CA VAL A 615 8.62 12.93 -3.71
C VAL A 615 7.19 12.71 -3.24
N LEU A 616 6.38 12.00 -4.03
CA LEU A 616 5.01 11.67 -3.65
C LEU A 616 4.97 10.74 -2.42
N ALA A 617 5.90 9.78 -2.32
CA ALA A 617 5.99 8.91 -1.16
C ALA A 617 6.26 9.71 0.13
N ILE A 618 7.15 10.72 0.09
CA ILE A 618 7.39 11.62 1.22
C ILE A 618 6.13 12.41 1.53
N PHE A 619 5.54 13.08 0.53
CA PHE A 619 4.36 13.93 0.75
C PHE A 619 3.16 13.17 1.31
N VAL A 620 2.90 11.97 0.80
CA VAL A 620 1.73 11.18 1.20
C VAL A 620 1.98 10.46 2.54
N SER A 621 3.25 10.24 2.91
CA SER A 621 3.63 9.65 4.20
C SER A 621 3.70 10.67 5.34
N ASP A 622 3.61 11.97 5.04
CA ASP A 622 3.62 13.03 6.05
C ASP A 622 2.27 12.99 6.81
N PRO A 623 2.28 13.06 8.17
CA PRO A 623 1.06 13.18 8.98
C PRO A 623 0.15 14.35 8.58
N MET A 624 0.64 15.32 7.81
CA MET A 624 -0.20 16.40 7.25
C MET A 624 -1.31 15.89 6.31
N LEU A 625 -1.14 14.74 5.65
CA LEU A 625 -2.19 14.07 4.85
C LEU A 625 -2.89 12.95 5.63
N GLY A 626 -2.43 12.61 6.83
CA GLY A 626 -3.00 11.58 7.72
C GLY A 626 -4.41 11.90 8.27
N ASN A 627 -4.98 13.04 7.91
CA ASN A 627 -6.39 13.35 8.18
C ASN A 627 -7.36 12.74 7.15
N LEU A 628 -6.88 11.97 6.19
CA LEU A 628 -7.77 11.11 5.39
C LEU A 628 -8.23 9.95 6.27
N PRO A 629 -9.56 9.77 6.48
CA PRO A 629 -10.07 8.67 7.28
C PRO A 629 -9.50 7.34 6.78
N GLY A 630 -8.79 6.61 7.64
CA GLY A 630 -8.15 5.34 7.32
C GLY A 630 -6.64 5.40 7.04
N LEU A 631 -6.02 6.59 7.01
CA LEU A 631 -4.56 6.79 6.87
C LEU A 631 -3.94 7.41 8.14
N GLU A 632 -4.44 7.02 9.31
CA GLU A 632 -3.86 7.49 10.59
C GLU A 632 -2.50 6.82 10.82
N ARG A 633 -1.43 7.50 10.43
CA ARG A 633 -0.07 7.12 10.80
C ARG A 633 0.30 7.81 12.11
N ASP A 634 0.45 7.01 13.16
CA ASP A 634 0.92 7.50 14.46
C ASP A 634 2.40 7.90 14.45
N VAL A 635 3.15 7.43 13.48
CA VAL A 635 4.60 7.69 13.35
C VAL A 635 4.90 8.13 11.93
N GLY A 636 5.45 9.33 11.77
CA GLY A 636 5.91 9.86 10.48
C GLY A 636 7.02 9.00 9.86
N MET A 637 7.30 9.24 8.58
CA MET A 637 8.38 8.54 7.89
C MET A 637 9.72 8.84 8.59
N PRO A 638 10.54 7.81 8.90
CA PRO A 638 11.85 8.00 9.52
C PRO A 638 12.71 8.98 8.72
N THR A 639 13.43 9.86 9.39
CA THR A 639 14.30 10.88 8.78
C THR A 639 15.29 10.29 7.77
N VAL A 640 15.81 9.09 8.05
CA VAL A 640 16.70 8.35 7.14
C VAL A 640 16.02 8.00 5.82
N GLN A 641 14.75 7.58 5.85
CA GLN A 641 13.99 7.29 4.63
C GLN A 641 13.71 8.56 3.84
N VAL A 642 13.35 9.65 4.51
CA VAL A 642 13.15 10.97 3.86
C VAL A 642 14.44 11.41 3.18
N MET A 643 15.60 11.29 3.85
CA MET A 643 16.91 11.61 3.26
C MET A 643 17.24 10.71 2.07
N ALA A 644 17.01 9.40 2.18
CA ALA A 644 17.25 8.46 1.09
C ALA A 644 16.38 8.77 -0.15
N PHE A 645 15.09 9.02 0.04
CA PHE A 645 14.17 9.38 -1.03
C PHE A 645 14.51 10.74 -1.66
N SER A 646 14.88 11.72 -0.84
CA SER A 646 15.34 13.02 -1.32
C SER A 646 16.62 12.90 -2.15
N LEU A 647 17.58 12.08 -1.72
CA LEU A 647 18.81 11.80 -2.45
C LEU A 647 18.53 11.12 -3.80
N VAL A 648 17.67 10.10 -3.82
CA VAL A 648 17.26 9.44 -5.09
C VAL A 648 16.63 10.45 -6.04
N SER A 649 15.68 11.26 -5.56
CA SER A 649 15.07 12.31 -6.38
C SER A 649 16.09 13.30 -6.91
N LEU A 650 17.03 13.75 -6.10
CA LEU A 650 18.11 14.66 -6.50
C LEU A 650 19.00 14.03 -7.59
N VAL A 651 19.41 12.78 -7.43
CA VAL A 651 20.23 12.07 -8.41
C VAL A 651 19.48 11.94 -9.73
N VAL A 652 18.21 11.54 -9.71
CA VAL A 652 17.39 11.44 -10.93
C VAL A 652 17.20 12.81 -11.58
N TYR A 653 16.99 13.86 -10.79
CA TYR A 653 16.90 15.23 -11.28
C TYR A 653 18.17 15.65 -12.01
N LEU A 654 19.35 15.43 -11.41
CA LEU A 654 20.63 15.75 -12.03
C LEU A 654 20.87 14.95 -13.32
N LEU A 655 20.52 13.65 -13.34
CA LEU A 655 20.61 12.83 -14.54
C LEU A 655 19.68 13.33 -15.66
N ALA A 656 18.47 13.75 -15.33
CA ALA A 656 17.53 14.33 -16.29
C ALA A 656 18.07 15.66 -16.89
N LEU A 657 18.71 16.50 -16.08
CA LEU A 657 19.37 17.71 -16.54
C LEU A 657 20.59 17.37 -17.42
N LEU A 658 21.44 16.45 -16.99
CA LEU A 658 22.60 16.01 -17.79
C LEU A 658 22.18 15.47 -19.15
N ASP A 659 21.12 14.66 -19.25
CA ASP A 659 20.63 14.17 -20.57
C ASP A 659 20.17 15.31 -21.50
N ILE A 660 19.66 16.41 -20.93
CA ILE A 660 19.23 17.57 -21.74
C ILE A 660 20.40 18.47 -22.14
N TYR A 661 21.39 18.67 -21.24
CA TYR A 661 22.52 19.58 -21.49
C TYR A 661 23.68 18.92 -22.25
N SER A 662 23.90 17.61 -22.12
CA SER A 662 25.02 16.88 -22.75
C SER A 662 24.86 16.63 -24.25
N ARG A 663 23.72 17.02 -24.85
CA ARG A 663 23.39 16.70 -26.25
C ARG A 663 23.29 17.92 -27.15
N ASP A 664 24.06 18.93 -26.88
CA ASP A 664 24.25 20.05 -27.80
C ASP A 664 25.44 19.79 -28.74
#